data_71e9bf34b9e48f0c76bb577101542b2e
#
_entry.id   71e9bf34b9e48f0c76bb577101542b2e
#
_cell.length_a   1.000
_cell.length_b   1.000
_cell.length_c   1.000
_cell.angle_alpha   90.00
_cell.angle_beta   90.00
_cell.angle_gamma   90.00
#
_symmetry.space_group_name_H-M   'P 1'
#
loop_
_entity.id
_entity.type
_entity.pdbx_description
1 polymer ?
#
loop_
_entity_poly.entity_id
_entity_poly.type
_entity_poly.pdbx_seq_one_letter_code
_entity_poly.pdbx_strand_id
1 'polypeptide(L)'
;MSATNFWSIYQHGFARVAACTGHTVIADPRANAETVLRHARRCDGDGVAVAVFPEMVLCGYSIEDLLLQDALLDEVEEALEDVVAGSAGLLPVLVVGAPLRHRNRVYNCAVIVHRGRVLGVVPKSYPPNYREFYERRQIGDGADERGGSIRLGGASVPFGVDLLFAAEDVPGLVLHAEICEDMWVPVPPSAEAALAGATVLVNLSGSPITVGRSEDRKLLCRSASSRCIAAYVYAAAGLGESTTDLSWDGQAMVYENGLLLAETERFPLGDSQAVADVDLDLLRQERQRMGTFDDNRRTHRARTGDFRTVAFELDPPAADLGLRRRLERFPFVPADPGRLAQDCYEAYNIQVAGLQQRLAAIGGPKVVIGVSGGLDSTHALIVAARAMDRAGRPRSDILAWTLPGFATSDHTKDNAHKLMRSLGVTAAELDITPTARLMLKEMDHPFAAGEPVYDVTFENVQAGLRTDYLFRLANQRGGIVLGTGDLSELALGWSTYGVGDQMSHYNVNSGVPKTLMQHLIRWVISSGQFDEETGRTLAAILDTEISPELVPGEEMQSTESKIGPYALHDFTLFHVLRFGFRPSKIAFLAWHAWHDADAGDWPPNFPEAKRVAYDLPEIRRWLEVFCRRFFAFAQFKRSAMPNGPKVSAGGSLSPRGDWRAPSDSNARAWLRDLARFDEPTA
;
A
#
# COMPACT_ATOMS: atom_id res chain seq x y z
N MET A 1 1.21 27.06 16.93
CA MET A 1 0.61 25.81 16.41
C MET A 1 -0.23 26.21 15.20
N SER A 2 0.12 25.78 13.99
CA SER A 2 -0.72 26.02 12.81
C SER A 2 -2.10 25.38 13.05
N ALA A 3 -3.16 26.04 12.55
CA ALA A 3 -4.51 25.50 12.65
C ALA A 3 -4.55 24.08 12.08
N THR A 4 -5.08 23.13 12.86
CA THR A 4 -5.27 21.75 12.39
C THR A 4 -6.34 21.76 11.31
N ASN A 5 -5.96 21.43 10.07
CA ASN A 5 -6.89 21.31 8.95
C ASN A 5 -6.90 19.86 8.46
N PHE A 6 -8.07 19.22 8.51
CA PHE A 6 -8.26 17.84 8.03
C PHE A 6 -7.83 17.66 6.58
N TRP A 7 -7.95 18.69 5.75
CA TRP A 7 -7.67 18.60 4.32
C TRP A 7 -6.20 18.76 3.95
N SER A 8 -5.33 19.15 4.89
CA SER A 8 -3.90 19.29 4.62
C SER A 8 -3.20 17.93 4.59
N ILE A 9 -2.56 17.59 3.47
CA ILE A 9 -1.76 16.37 3.31
C ILE A 9 -0.65 16.26 4.36
N TYR A 10 -0.05 17.39 4.73
CA TYR A 10 1.03 17.46 5.73
C TYR A 10 0.55 17.06 7.15
N GLN A 11 -0.72 17.28 7.46
CA GLN A 11 -1.32 16.87 8.74
C GLN A 11 -1.55 15.35 8.82
N HIS A 12 -1.52 14.66 7.67
CA HIS A 12 -1.66 13.22 7.56
C HIS A 12 -0.33 12.48 7.28
N GLY A 13 0.82 13.17 7.48
CA GLY A 13 2.14 12.56 7.34
C GLY A 13 2.56 12.34 5.89
N PHE A 14 2.02 13.11 4.94
CA PHE A 14 2.53 13.18 3.57
C PHE A 14 3.46 14.37 3.39
N ALA A 15 4.34 14.26 2.40
CA ALA A 15 5.11 15.37 1.86
C ALA A 15 5.07 15.33 0.34
N ARG A 16 4.75 16.45 -0.31
CA ARG A 16 4.74 16.55 -1.76
C ARG A 16 6.15 16.78 -2.28
N VAL A 17 6.58 15.95 -3.23
CA VAL A 17 7.90 16.05 -3.87
C VAL A 17 7.78 16.16 -5.37
N ALA A 18 8.75 16.79 -6.02
CA ALA A 18 8.80 16.94 -7.47
C ALA A 18 10.19 16.58 -8.01
N ALA A 19 10.23 15.77 -9.07
CA ALA A 19 11.38 15.62 -9.94
C ALA A 19 11.14 16.47 -11.19
N CYS A 20 12.03 17.44 -11.42
CA CYS A 20 11.88 18.46 -12.45
C CYS A 20 12.86 18.21 -13.59
N THR A 21 12.42 18.38 -14.83
CA THR A 21 13.28 18.43 -16.01
C THR A 21 12.81 19.57 -16.91
N GLY A 22 13.73 20.38 -17.39
CA GLY A 22 13.43 21.58 -18.20
C GLY A 22 14.44 21.74 -19.33
N HIS A 23 14.24 22.78 -20.12
CA HIS A 23 15.16 23.13 -21.20
C HIS A 23 16.47 23.65 -20.62
N THR A 24 17.57 22.96 -20.89
CA THR A 24 18.94 23.33 -20.55
C THR A 24 19.53 24.14 -21.71
N VAL A 25 20.20 25.26 -21.42
CA VAL A 25 21.02 25.97 -22.36
C VAL A 25 22.49 25.71 -22.04
N ILE A 26 23.20 25.07 -22.95
CA ILE A 26 24.59 24.63 -22.74
C ILE A 26 25.49 25.87 -22.44
N ALA A 27 26.22 25.80 -21.34
CA ALA A 27 27.16 26.84 -20.89
C ALA A 27 26.54 28.24 -20.73
N ASP A 28 25.22 28.31 -20.40
CA ASP A 28 24.53 29.56 -20.05
C ASP A 28 23.87 29.43 -18.66
N PRO A 29 24.64 29.65 -17.60
CA PRO A 29 24.15 29.46 -16.22
C PRO A 29 22.98 30.40 -15.87
N ARG A 30 22.92 31.62 -16.40
CA ARG A 30 21.82 32.55 -16.10
C ARG A 30 20.49 32.09 -16.68
N ALA A 31 20.48 31.65 -17.95
CA ALA A 31 19.27 31.11 -18.57
C ALA A 31 18.79 29.86 -17.85
N ASN A 32 19.71 29.04 -17.38
CA ASN A 32 19.38 27.80 -16.62
C ASN A 32 18.86 28.12 -15.20
N ALA A 33 19.40 29.15 -14.52
CA ALA A 33 18.87 29.62 -13.23
C ALA A 33 17.42 30.10 -13.36
N GLU A 34 17.09 30.83 -14.45
CA GLU A 34 15.71 31.25 -14.75
C GLU A 34 14.78 30.01 -14.91
N THR A 35 15.26 28.95 -15.60
CA THR A 35 14.51 27.71 -15.74
C THR A 35 14.28 27.03 -14.38
N VAL A 36 15.30 26.93 -13.54
CA VAL A 36 15.18 26.40 -12.17
C VAL A 36 14.15 27.21 -11.36
N LEU A 37 14.24 28.54 -11.38
CA LEU A 37 13.31 29.39 -10.64
C LEU A 37 11.87 29.36 -11.19
N ARG A 38 11.69 29.16 -12.49
CA ARG A 38 10.36 28.96 -13.10
C ARG A 38 9.71 27.67 -12.56
N HIS A 39 10.45 26.56 -12.52
CA HIS A 39 10.01 25.32 -11.90
C HIS A 39 9.76 25.50 -10.40
N ALA A 40 10.64 26.17 -9.68
CA ALA A 40 10.52 26.42 -8.24
C ALA A 40 9.22 27.16 -7.88
N ARG A 41 8.86 28.21 -8.66
CA ARG A 41 7.60 28.95 -8.48
C ARG A 41 6.38 28.09 -8.76
N ARG A 42 6.43 27.19 -9.75
CA ARG A 42 5.36 26.23 -10.01
C ARG A 42 5.23 25.24 -8.86
N CYS A 43 6.35 24.72 -8.36
CA CYS A 43 6.39 23.85 -7.18
C CYS A 43 5.83 24.53 -5.93
N ASP A 44 6.15 25.81 -5.72
CA ASP A 44 5.59 26.62 -4.62
C ASP A 44 4.07 26.69 -4.70
N GLY A 45 3.52 27.07 -5.87
CA GLY A 45 2.08 27.12 -6.10
C GLY A 45 1.37 25.77 -5.92
N ASP A 46 2.07 24.67 -6.16
CA ASP A 46 1.58 23.30 -5.96
C ASP A 46 1.79 22.78 -4.52
N GLY A 47 2.41 23.57 -3.64
CA GLY A 47 2.70 23.19 -2.25
C GLY A 47 3.74 22.07 -2.13
N VAL A 48 4.73 22.03 -3.02
CA VAL A 48 5.82 21.03 -3.03
C VAL A 48 6.83 21.33 -1.93
N ALA A 49 7.20 20.32 -1.14
CA ALA A 49 8.23 20.43 -0.10
C ALA A 49 9.66 20.33 -0.65
N VAL A 50 9.87 19.47 -1.66
CA VAL A 50 11.22 19.22 -2.23
C VAL A 50 11.12 19.18 -3.76
N ALA A 51 11.91 20.01 -4.43
CA ALA A 51 12.03 20.02 -5.89
C ALA A 51 13.46 19.64 -6.29
N VAL A 52 13.60 18.58 -7.10
CA VAL A 52 14.89 18.01 -7.52
C VAL A 52 15.12 18.30 -8.99
N PHE A 53 16.30 18.81 -9.32
CA PHE A 53 16.73 19.15 -10.65
C PHE A 53 17.83 18.19 -11.15
N PRO A 54 18.10 18.15 -12.47
CA PRO A 54 19.16 17.31 -13.01
C PRO A 54 20.57 17.68 -12.53
N GLU A 55 21.48 16.74 -12.67
CA GLU A 55 22.91 16.92 -12.49
C GLU A 55 23.43 18.07 -13.35
N MET A 56 24.23 18.96 -12.76
CA MET A 56 24.83 20.12 -13.43
C MET A 56 23.82 21.03 -14.19
N VAL A 57 22.58 21.08 -13.73
CA VAL A 57 21.50 21.83 -14.40
C VAL A 57 21.85 23.30 -14.67
N LEU A 58 22.73 23.92 -13.84
CA LEU A 58 23.09 25.32 -14.03
C LEU A 58 23.99 25.59 -15.28
N CYS A 59 24.72 24.57 -15.76
CA CYS A 59 25.61 24.77 -16.92
C CYS A 59 25.40 23.76 -18.05
N GLY A 60 24.60 22.72 -17.80
CA GLY A 60 24.51 21.51 -18.61
C GLY A 60 25.56 20.48 -18.20
N TYR A 61 25.21 19.21 -18.36
CA TYR A 61 26.08 18.07 -18.01
C TYR A 61 27.15 17.85 -19.08
N SER A 62 26.78 17.95 -20.35
CA SER A 62 27.61 17.60 -21.50
C SER A 62 28.46 18.78 -21.99
N ILE A 63 29.30 19.36 -21.11
CA ILE A 63 30.12 20.53 -21.38
C ILE A 63 31.62 20.25 -21.33
N GLU A 64 32.03 19.04 -20.99
CA GLU A 64 33.41 18.54 -21.04
C GLU A 64 34.46 19.51 -20.44
N ASP A 65 35.52 19.85 -21.20
CA ASP A 65 36.61 20.70 -20.71
C ASP A 65 36.21 22.17 -20.49
N LEU A 66 34.97 22.57 -20.84
CA LEU A 66 34.43 23.87 -20.40
C LEU A 66 34.30 23.95 -18.88
N LEU A 67 34.19 22.83 -18.19
CA LEU A 67 34.26 22.74 -16.72
C LEU A 67 35.60 23.24 -16.11
N LEU A 68 36.62 23.45 -16.91
CA LEU A 68 37.91 24.01 -16.48
C LEU A 68 38.09 25.48 -16.85
N GLN A 69 37.01 26.15 -17.29
CA GLN A 69 37.04 27.58 -17.67
C GLN A 69 36.55 28.45 -16.50
N ASP A 70 37.41 29.28 -15.94
CA ASP A 70 37.08 30.16 -14.81
C ASP A 70 35.86 31.03 -15.09
N ALA A 71 35.79 31.61 -16.31
CA ALA A 71 34.65 32.49 -16.68
C ALA A 71 33.30 31.74 -16.57
N LEU A 72 33.22 30.45 -16.92
CA LEU A 72 32.01 29.68 -16.79
C LEU A 72 31.71 29.33 -15.32
N LEU A 73 32.75 28.96 -14.55
CA LEU A 73 32.59 28.63 -13.13
C LEU A 73 32.19 29.85 -12.30
N ASP A 74 32.69 31.05 -12.64
CA ASP A 74 32.28 32.33 -12.03
C ASP A 74 30.78 32.61 -12.32
N GLU A 75 30.34 32.44 -13.58
CA GLU A 75 28.94 32.59 -13.97
C GLU A 75 28.04 31.55 -13.26
N VAL A 76 28.51 30.30 -13.03
CA VAL A 76 27.75 29.31 -12.29
C VAL A 76 27.56 29.74 -10.83
N GLU A 77 28.59 30.28 -10.19
CA GLU A 77 28.48 30.77 -8.82
C GLU A 77 27.51 31.96 -8.72
N GLU A 78 27.57 32.93 -9.66
CA GLU A 78 26.60 34.02 -9.74
C GLU A 78 25.17 33.57 -10.01
N ALA A 79 24.96 32.63 -10.94
CA ALA A 79 23.67 32.06 -11.25
C ALA A 79 23.08 31.27 -10.05
N LEU A 80 23.93 30.59 -9.27
CA LEU A 80 23.52 29.94 -8.02
C LEU A 80 23.07 30.99 -6.99
N GLU A 81 23.76 32.14 -6.88
CA GLU A 81 23.33 33.25 -6.01
C GLU A 81 21.94 33.77 -6.43
N ASP A 82 21.68 33.90 -7.75
CA ASP A 82 20.36 34.26 -8.26
C ASP A 82 19.28 33.25 -7.87
N VAL A 83 19.57 31.93 -7.95
CA VAL A 83 18.65 30.86 -7.49
C VAL A 83 18.39 30.97 -5.98
N VAL A 84 19.45 31.18 -5.19
CA VAL A 84 19.34 31.34 -3.72
C VAL A 84 18.47 32.56 -3.41
N ALA A 85 18.74 33.72 -4.00
CA ALA A 85 17.96 34.94 -3.78
C ALA A 85 16.50 34.77 -4.24
N GLY A 86 16.28 34.16 -5.40
CA GLY A 86 14.95 33.87 -5.95
C GLY A 86 14.13 32.89 -5.16
N SER A 87 14.75 32.05 -4.31
CA SER A 87 14.09 31.10 -3.44
C SER A 87 13.58 31.68 -2.12
N ALA A 88 13.89 32.94 -1.79
CA ALA A 88 13.67 33.52 -0.47
C ALA A 88 12.20 33.45 0.02
N GLY A 89 11.24 33.59 -0.89
CA GLY A 89 9.80 33.54 -0.58
C GLY A 89 9.12 32.22 -0.96
N LEU A 90 9.88 31.21 -1.41
CA LEU A 90 9.32 29.97 -1.90
C LEU A 90 9.35 28.86 -0.84
N LEU A 91 8.32 28.00 -0.88
CA LEU A 91 8.19 26.83 0.01
C LEU A 91 9.24 25.74 -0.24
N PRO A 92 9.50 25.29 -1.50
CA PRO A 92 10.28 24.09 -1.71
C PRO A 92 11.74 24.23 -1.30
N VAL A 93 12.28 23.15 -0.75
CA VAL A 93 13.72 22.90 -0.75
C VAL A 93 14.12 22.57 -2.18
N LEU A 94 15.02 23.33 -2.77
CA LEU A 94 15.54 23.12 -4.12
C LEU A 94 16.82 22.31 -4.04
N VAL A 95 16.93 21.23 -4.81
CA VAL A 95 18.15 20.43 -4.95
C VAL A 95 18.69 20.65 -6.36
N VAL A 96 19.72 21.47 -6.46
CA VAL A 96 20.23 22.03 -7.73
C VAL A 96 21.61 21.47 -8.05
N GLY A 97 21.80 20.92 -9.24
CA GLY A 97 23.08 20.42 -9.72
C GLY A 97 23.99 21.54 -10.22
N ALA A 98 25.21 21.65 -9.70
CA ALA A 98 26.18 22.65 -10.10
C ALA A 98 27.63 22.14 -9.95
N PRO A 99 28.55 22.48 -10.88
CA PRO A 99 29.99 22.35 -10.65
C PRO A 99 30.47 23.45 -9.71
N LEU A 100 31.19 23.09 -8.65
CA LEU A 100 31.71 24.03 -7.67
C LEU A 100 33.22 23.82 -7.42
N ARG A 101 33.95 24.92 -7.33
CA ARG A 101 35.37 24.91 -6.95
C ARG A 101 35.49 24.74 -5.43
N HIS A 102 36.20 23.71 -5.00
CA HIS A 102 36.56 23.55 -3.61
C HIS A 102 38.03 23.12 -3.48
N ARG A 103 38.81 23.85 -2.66
CA ARG A 103 40.25 23.68 -2.60
C ARG A 103 40.90 23.80 -4.01
N ASN A 104 41.52 22.74 -4.51
CA ASN A 104 42.18 22.72 -5.81
C ASN A 104 41.46 21.87 -6.87
N ARG A 105 40.18 21.61 -6.70
CA ARG A 105 39.36 20.76 -7.59
C ARG A 105 38.01 21.38 -7.87
N VAL A 106 37.44 20.98 -9.01
CA VAL A 106 36.03 21.16 -9.30
C VAL A 106 35.28 19.90 -8.89
N TYR A 107 34.21 20.05 -8.17
CA TYR A 107 33.32 18.96 -7.78
C TYR A 107 31.96 19.12 -8.45
N ASN A 108 31.39 18.00 -8.86
CA ASN A 108 29.99 17.91 -9.27
C ASN A 108 29.14 17.83 -8.00
N CYS A 109 28.28 18.79 -7.78
CA CYS A 109 27.61 18.99 -6.49
C CYS A 109 26.09 19.06 -6.63
N ALA A 110 25.41 18.52 -5.65
CA ALA A 110 24.02 18.81 -5.32
C ALA A 110 24.00 19.92 -4.26
N VAL A 111 23.48 21.08 -4.60
CA VAL A 111 23.36 22.24 -3.71
C VAL A 111 21.92 22.29 -3.18
N ILE A 112 21.78 22.23 -1.86
CA ILE A 112 20.49 22.25 -1.19
C ILE A 112 20.16 23.68 -0.77
N VAL A 113 19.15 24.27 -1.42
CA VAL A 113 18.75 25.65 -1.23
C VAL A 113 17.36 25.73 -0.62
N HIS A 114 17.16 26.58 0.37
CA HIS A 114 15.86 26.82 0.96
C HIS A 114 15.74 28.24 1.49
N ARG A 115 14.68 28.94 1.09
CA ARG A 115 14.32 30.27 1.60
C ARG A 115 15.49 31.27 1.67
N GLY A 116 16.17 31.44 0.55
CA GLY A 116 17.28 32.40 0.43
C GLY A 116 18.59 31.95 1.10
N ARG A 117 18.74 30.65 1.41
CA ARG A 117 19.94 30.11 2.04
C ARG A 117 20.38 28.81 1.38
N VAL A 118 21.68 28.59 1.30
CA VAL A 118 22.25 27.26 1.05
C VAL A 118 22.30 26.51 2.38
N LEU A 119 21.60 25.39 2.49
CA LEU A 119 21.62 24.53 3.66
C LEU A 119 22.88 23.66 3.71
N GLY A 120 23.38 23.23 2.55
CA GLY A 120 24.58 22.43 2.43
C GLY A 120 24.83 22.00 0.99
N VAL A 121 25.96 21.36 0.77
CA VAL A 121 26.45 20.90 -0.53
C VAL A 121 26.92 19.44 -0.41
N VAL A 122 26.41 18.59 -1.29
CA VAL A 122 26.79 17.18 -1.37
C VAL A 122 27.54 16.94 -2.69
N PRO A 123 28.84 16.59 -2.64
CA PRO A 123 29.61 16.28 -3.84
C PRO A 123 29.30 14.85 -4.33
N LYS A 124 29.44 14.62 -5.64
CA LYS A 124 29.35 13.29 -6.27
C LYS A 124 30.45 12.39 -5.71
N SER A 125 30.06 11.21 -5.23
CA SER A 125 30.99 10.24 -4.64
C SER A 125 31.82 9.53 -5.70
N TYR A 126 31.20 9.13 -6.81
CA TYR A 126 31.80 8.23 -7.81
C TYR A 126 31.73 8.81 -9.22
N PRO A 127 32.65 9.74 -9.61
CA PRO A 127 32.74 10.21 -10.99
C PRO A 127 33.08 9.05 -11.95
N PRO A 128 32.22 8.73 -12.96
CA PRO A 128 32.50 7.65 -13.89
C PRO A 128 33.62 8.00 -14.87
N ASN A 129 34.42 6.99 -15.24
CA ASN A 129 35.50 7.12 -16.20
C ASN A 129 35.63 5.84 -17.04
N TYR A 130 34.57 5.48 -17.76
CA TYR A 130 34.47 4.31 -18.61
C TYR A 130 33.47 4.56 -19.74
N ARG A 131 33.65 3.88 -20.88
CA ARG A 131 32.81 4.04 -22.10
C ARG A 131 32.72 5.51 -22.51
N GLU A 132 31.52 6.07 -22.57
CA GLU A 132 31.22 7.46 -22.92
C GLU A 132 31.56 8.49 -21.81
N PHE A 133 31.94 8.07 -20.61
CA PHE A 133 32.15 8.96 -19.47
C PHE A 133 33.64 9.27 -19.23
N TYR A 134 33.96 10.55 -19.04
CA TYR A 134 35.30 11.08 -18.78
C TYR A 134 35.36 12.01 -17.56
N GLU A 135 34.46 11.91 -16.62
CA GLU A 135 34.31 12.88 -15.53
C GLU A 135 35.57 13.04 -14.69
N ARG A 136 36.35 11.99 -14.45
CA ARG A 136 37.59 12.06 -13.65
C ARG A 136 38.66 12.95 -14.25
N ARG A 137 38.54 13.37 -15.52
CA ARG A 137 39.40 14.37 -16.14
C ARG A 137 39.21 15.74 -15.53
N GLN A 138 37.95 16.13 -15.23
CA GLN A 138 37.58 17.47 -14.75
C GLN A 138 37.13 17.46 -13.30
N ILE A 139 36.45 16.40 -12.85
CA ILE A 139 35.73 16.34 -11.59
C ILE A 139 36.52 15.60 -10.52
N GLY A 140 36.55 16.14 -9.31
CA GLY A 140 37.11 15.51 -8.12
C GLY A 140 36.20 14.42 -7.56
N ASP A 141 36.82 13.37 -7.00
CA ASP A 141 36.16 12.32 -6.25
C ASP A 141 35.71 12.87 -4.89
N GLY A 142 34.41 12.80 -4.60
CA GLY A 142 33.83 13.32 -3.37
C GLY A 142 33.64 12.30 -2.25
N ALA A 143 33.94 11.02 -2.48
CA ALA A 143 33.61 9.92 -1.54
C ALA A 143 34.20 10.10 -0.13
N ASP A 144 35.38 10.72 -0.03
CA ASP A 144 36.08 10.98 1.23
C ASP A 144 35.82 12.38 1.81
N GLU A 145 35.03 13.22 1.11
CA GLU A 145 34.67 14.55 1.60
C GLU A 145 33.59 14.43 2.68
N ARG A 146 34.03 14.42 3.94
CA ARG A 146 33.17 14.33 5.13
C ARG A 146 33.60 15.36 6.18
N GLY A 147 32.62 15.84 6.96
CA GLY A 147 32.87 16.79 8.04
C GLY A 147 33.34 18.18 7.58
N GLY A 148 33.36 18.46 6.28
CA GLY A 148 33.86 19.68 5.68
C GLY A 148 32.87 20.83 5.60
N SER A 149 33.34 21.98 5.08
CA SER A 149 32.56 23.14 4.70
C SER A 149 33.13 23.79 3.44
N ILE A 150 32.28 24.47 2.67
CA ILE A 150 32.64 25.23 1.48
C ILE A 150 32.17 26.69 1.66
N ARG A 151 32.85 27.64 1.01
CA ARG A 151 32.45 29.05 0.99
C ARG A 151 31.63 29.32 -0.28
N LEU A 152 30.39 29.79 -0.10
CA LEU A 152 29.48 30.19 -1.17
C LEU A 152 28.79 31.50 -0.79
N GLY A 153 28.75 32.50 -1.71
CA GLY A 153 28.14 33.77 -1.42
C GLY A 153 28.68 34.47 -0.17
N GLY A 154 29.95 34.27 0.16
CA GLY A 154 30.59 34.79 1.38
C GLY A 154 30.29 34.00 2.68
N ALA A 155 29.34 33.08 2.68
CA ALA A 155 28.99 32.21 3.83
C ALA A 155 29.78 30.89 3.82
N SER A 156 30.00 30.32 5.02
CA SER A 156 30.52 28.96 5.18
C SER A 156 29.36 28.01 5.36
N VAL A 157 29.18 27.06 4.45
CA VAL A 157 28.09 26.07 4.48
C VAL A 157 28.64 24.66 4.60
N PRO A 158 27.90 23.71 5.19
CA PRO A 158 28.30 22.29 5.26
C PRO A 158 28.58 21.72 3.87
N PHE A 159 29.68 20.98 3.75
CA PHE A 159 30.11 20.28 2.54
C PHE A 159 30.47 18.84 2.85
N GLY A 160 29.95 17.88 2.11
CA GLY A 160 30.30 16.46 2.26
C GLY A 160 29.17 15.49 1.91
N VAL A 161 29.55 14.24 1.74
CA VAL A 161 28.62 13.12 1.46
C VAL A 161 27.87 12.63 2.71
N ASP A 162 28.18 13.19 3.85
CA ASP A 162 27.68 12.84 5.18
C ASP A 162 26.56 13.78 5.68
N LEU A 163 25.80 14.38 4.78
CA LEU A 163 24.78 15.37 5.12
C LEU A 163 23.35 14.79 5.02
N LEU A 164 22.57 15.05 6.06
CA LEU A 164 21.12 14.90 6.09
C LEU A 164 20.47 16.26 6.29
N PHE A 165 19.32 16.51 5.64
CA PHE A 165 18.55 17.74 5.78
C PHE A 165 17.19 17.41 6.34
N ALA A 166 16.89 17.83 7.56
CA ALA A 166 15.70 17.44 8.30
C ALA A 166 14.75 18.62 8.52
N ALA A 167 13.51 18.48 8.11
CA ALA A 167 12.46 19.43 8.42
C ALA A 167 11.98 19.19 9.86
N GLU A 168 12.10 20.20 10.75
CA GLU A 168 11.72 20.06 12.17
C GLU A 168 10.21 20.06 12.36
N ASP A 169 9.49 20.72 11.48
CA ASP A 169 8.03 20.91 11.51
C ASP A 169 7.25 19.91 10.62
N VAL A 170 7.95 19.08 9.83
CA VAL A 170 7.37 17.97 9.06
C VAL A 170 7.99 16.64 9.51
N PRO A 171 7.42 15.98 10.52
CA PRO A 171 7.98 14.77 11.10
C PRO A 171 8.23 13.67 10.08
N GLY A 172 9.46 13.21 10.01
CA GLY A 172 9.87 12.16 9.08
C GLY A 172 10.34 12.65 7.71
N LEU A 173 10.32 13.94 7.40
CA LEU A 173 10.94 14.50 6.20
C LEU A 173 12.43 14.72 6.44
N VAL A 174 13.24 13.75 6.03
CA VAL A 174 14.72 13.79 6.10
C VAL A 174 15.28 13.48 4.73
N LEU A 175 15.93 14.48 4.12
CA LEU A 175 16.44 14.44 2.76
C LEU A 175 17.92 14.05 2.75
N HIS A 176 18.34 13.27 1.73
CA HIS A 176 19.73 13.08 1.32
C HIS A 176 19.84 13.08 -0.20
N ALA A 177 20.92 13.67 -0.74
CA ALA A 177 21.20 13.72 -2.16
C ALA A 177 22.40 12.85 -2.55
N GLU A 178 22.28 12.16 -3.67
CA GLU A 178 23.36 11.48 -4.39
C GLU A 178 23.30 11.86 -5.87
N ILE A 179 24.36 11.63 -6.64
CA ILE A 179 24.48 12.14 -8.00
C ILE A 179 24.79 11.02 -8.97
N CYS A 180 23.85 10.76 -9.88
CA CYS A 180 23.94 9.92 -11.09
C CYS A 180 24.62 8.55 -10.81
N GLU A 181 25.92 8.40 -11.12
CA GLU A 181 26.69 7.17 -10.98
C GLU A 181 26.63 6.60 -9.56
N ASP A 182 26.43 7.44 -8.55
CA ASP A 182 26.35 7.01 -7.16
C ASP A 182 25.29 5.93 -6.94
N MET A 183 24.18 5.93 -7.73
CA MET A 183 23.14 4.90 -7.64
C MET A 183 23.52 3.56 -8.28
N TRP A 184 24.55 3.54 -9.14
CA TRP A 184 24.93 2.35 -9.92
C TRP A 184 25.96 1.47 -9.20
N VAL A 185 26.60 1.99 -8.16
CA VAL A 185 27.58 1.22 -7.38
C VAL A 185 26.88 0.19 -6.48
N PRO A 186 27.56 -0.91 -6.09
CA PRO A 186 26.96 -1.94 -5.24
C PRO A 186 26.48 -1.45 -3.87
N VAL A 187 27.15 -0.46 -3.26
CA VAL A 187 26.76 0.19 -2.01
C VAL A 187 26.67 1.69 -2.26
N PRO A 188 25.50 2.21 -2.67
CA PRO A 188 25.33 3.62 -2.97
C PRO A 188 25.29 4.48 -1.70
N PRO A 189 25.67 5.77 -1.77
CA PRO A 189 25.58 6.71 -0.66
C PRO A 189 24.17 6.78 -0.05
N SER A 190 23.14 6.69 -0.87
CA SER A 190 21.74 6.65 -0.42
C SER A 190 21.44 5.48 0.55
N ALA A 191 22.09 4.34 0.41
CA ALA A 191 21.91 3.22 1.33
C ALA A 191 22.48 3.54 2.74
N GLU A 192 23.65 4.17 2.81
CA GLU A 192 24.23 4.64 4.08
C GLU A 192 23.36 5.74 4.70
N ALA A 193 22.92 6.70 3.90
CA ALA A 193 22.05 7.79 4.35
C ALA A 193 20.68 7.29 4.87
N ALA A 194 20.08 6.30 4.23
CA ALA A 194 18.85 5.69 4.71
C ALA A 194 19.02 5.02 6.07
N LEU A 195 20.15 4.31 6.29
CA LEU A 195 20.51 3.74 7.57
C LEU A 195 20.84 4.83 8.62
N ALA A 196 21.34 6.00 8.20
CA ALA A 196 21.53 7.17 9.05
C ALA A 196 20.25 7.92 9.38
N GLY A 197 19.14 7.66 8.66
CA GLY A 197 17.82 8.23 8.96
C GLY A 197 17.09 8.91 7.79
N ALA A 198 17.74 9.06 6.62
CA ALA A 198 17.08 9.65 5.45
C ALA A 198 15.84 8.84 5.03
N THR A 199 14.76 9.55 4.72
CA THR A 199 13.48 8.98 4.27
C THR A 199 13.14 9.38 2.83
N VAL A 200 13.71 10.50 2.37
CA VAL A 200 13.60 10.98 1.00
C VAL A 200 15.02 11.03 0.41
N LEU A 201 15.27 10.14 -0.53
CA LEU A 201 16.54 10.03 -1.25
C LEU A 201 16.37 10.67 -2.62
N VAL A 202 17.26 11.55 -3.01
CA VAL A 202 17.18 12.20 -4.31
C VAL A 202 18.42 11.92 -5.14
N ASN A 203 18.23 11.74 -6.44
CA ASN A 203 19.30 11.51 -7.39
C ASN A 203 19.21 12.48 -8.56
N LEU A 204 20.24 13.30 -8.69
CA LEU A 204 20.43 14.23 -9.80
C LEU A 204 21.24 13.50 -10.87
N SER A 205 20.70 13.33 -12.06
CA SER A 205 21.36 12.57 -13.13
C SER A 205 21.59 13.39 -14.38
N GLY A 206 22.76 13.25 -15.01
CA GLY A 206 22.95 13.49 -16.42
C GLY A 206 22.32 12.32 -17.18
N SER A 207 22.97 11.18 -17.15
CA SER A 207 22.47 9.89 -17.64
C SER A 207 21.94 9.91 -19.08
N PRO A 208 22.81 9.90 -20.10
CA PRO A 208 22.39 9.82 -21.49
C PRO A 208 21.53 8.58 -21.75
N ILE A 209 20.61 8.71 -22.73
CA ILE A 209 19.72 7.59 -23.07
C ILE A 209 20.33 6.71 -24.16
N THR A 210 20.25 5.41 -23.93
CA THR A 210 20.43 4.36 -24.92
C THR A 210 19.27 3.38 -24.85
N VAL A 211 19.07 2.56 -25.87
CA VAL A 211 17.98 1.55 -25.87
C VAL A 211 18.11 0.65 -24.64
N GLY A 212 17.02 0.55 -23.86
CA GLY A 212 16.97 -0.25 -22.62
C GLY A 212 17.34 0.52 -21.34
N ARG A 213 18.08 1.62 -21.42
CA ARG A 213 18.56 2.37 -20.24
C ARG A 213 17.43 2.87 -19.31
N SER A 214 16.28 3.21 -19.87
CA SER A 214 15.11 3.63 -19.06
C SER A 214 14.66 2.55 -18.08
N GLU A 215 14.65 1.29 -18.50
CA GLU A 215 14.28 0.17 -17.63
C GLU A 215 15.35 -0.11 -16.57
N ASP A 216 16.64 0.05 -16.90
CA ASP A 216 17.72 -0.06 -15.91
C ASP A 216 17.56 0.99 -14.81
N ARG A 217 17.25 2.27 -15.17
CA ARG A 217 16.99 3.35 -14.21
C ARG A 217 15.80 3.03 -13.32
N LYS A 218 14.68 2.56 -13.90
CA LYS A 218 13.48 2.12 -13.16
C LYS A 218 13.80 1.00 -12.18
N LEU A 219 14.58 0.01 -12.61
CA LEU A 219 15.00 -1.11 -11.76
C LEU A 219 15.80 -0.62 -10.56
N LEU A 220 16.78 0.26 -10.77
CA LEU A 220 17.64 0.78 -9.70
C LEU A 220 16.85 1.70 -8.74
N CYS A 221 16.04 2.62 -9.25
CA CYS A 221 15.19 3.48 -8.43
C CYS A 221 14.21 2.66 -7.58
N ARG A 222 13.55 1.68 -8.19
CA ARG A 222 12.63 0.76 -7.50
C ARG A 222 13.36 -0.06 -6.42
N SER A 223 14.53 -0.60 -6.76
CA SER A 223 15.34 -1.39 -5.84
C SER A 223 15.85 -0.57 -4.65
N ALA A 224 16.38 0.64 -4.91
CA ALA A 224 16.84 1.56 -3.86
C ALA A 224 15.69 1.95 -2.94
N SER A 225 14.56 2.41 -3.49
CA SER A 225 13.36 2.79 -2.75
C SER A 225 12.86 1.65 -1.85
N SER A 226 12.78 0.42 -2.38
CA SER A 226 12.28 -0.75 -1.63
C SER A 226 13.24 -1.19 -0.52
N ARG A 227 14.54 -1.34 -0.81
CA ARG A 227 15.53 -1.80 0.17
C ARG A 227 15.78 -0.78 1.28
N CYS A 228 15.79 0.50 0.93
CA CYS A 228 16.01 1.59 1.88
C CYS A 228 14.72 1.97 2.64
N ILE A 229 13.56 1.41 2.25
CA ILE A 229 12.23 1.80 2.77
C ILE A 229 12.14 3.33 2.78
N ALA A 230 12.25 3.92 1.59
CA ALA A 230 12.36 5.36 1.40
C ALA A 230 11.60 5.81 0.14
N ALA A 231 11.29 7.10 0.05
CA ALA A 231 11.02 7.72 -1.22
C ALA A 231 12.32 7.89 -2.00
N TYR A 232 12.28 7.69 -3.32
CA TYR A 232 13.41 7.91 -4.21
C TYR A 232 12.98 8.81 -5.36
N VAL A 233 13.56 10.02 -5.43
CA VAL A 233 13.21 11.06 -6.40
C VAL A 233 14.36 11.19 -7.39
N TYR A 234 14.11 10.86 -8.64
CA TYR A 234 15.11 10.82 -9.72
C TYR A 234 14.80 11.87 -10.78
N ALA A 235 15.77 12.71 -11.11
CA ALA A 235 15.64 13.73 -12.16
C ALA A 235 16.82 13.63 -13.14
N ALA A 236 16.55 13.32 -14.42
CA ALA A 236 17.58 13.24 -15.46
C ALA A 236 17.57 14.45 -16.39
N ALA A 237 18.75 14.76 -16.92
CA ALA A 237 18.94 15.76 -17.97
C ALA A 237 18.14 15.39 -19.24
N GLY A 238 17.68 16.39 -19.96
CA GLY A 238 16.78 16.21 -21.09
C GLY A 238 17.00 17.24 -22.21
N LEU A 239 15.93 17.89 -22.57
CA LEU A 239 15.89 18.86 -23.66
C LEU A 239 16.96 19.94 -23.51
N GLY A 240 17.74 20.17 -24.58
CA GLY A 240 18.76 21.22 -24.64
C GLY A 240 20.17 20.79 -24.25
N GLU A 241 20.34 19.59 -23.67
CA GLU A 241 21.68 19.02 -23.47
C GLU A 241 22.38 18.76 -24.80
N SER A 242 23.74 18.83 -24.80
CA SER A 242 24.53 18.61 -26.01
C SER A 242 24.30 17.22 -26.60
N THR A 243 24.10 17.18 -27.92
CA THR A 243 23.93 15.95 -28.68
C THR A 243 25.13 15.65 -29.60
N THR A 244 26.34 16.05 -29.18
CA THR A 244 27.56 15.74 -29.96
C THR A 244 27.65 14.27 -30.31
N ASP A 245 27.56 13.40 -29.31
CA ASP A 245 27.56 11.93 -29.52
C ASP A 245 26.47 11.20 -28.71
N LEU A 246 25.73 11.92 -27.84
CA LEU A 246 24.76 11.36 -26.89
C LEU A 246 23.39 12.01 -27.08
N SER A 247 22.35 11.39 -26.53
CA SER A 247 20.99 11.92 -26.49
C SER A 247 20.43 11.85 -25.06
N TRP A 248 19.41 12.66 -24.79
CA TRP A 248 18.87 12.88 -23.45
C TRP A 248 17.35 12.82 -23.49
N ASP A 249 16.76 12.09 -22.56
CA ASP A 249 15.31 11.82 -22.57
C ASP A 249 14.52 12.52 -21.47
N GLY A 250 15.20 13.19 -20.52
CA GLY A 250 14.53 13.94 -19.47
C GLY A 250 13.63 13.09 -18.56
N GLN A 251 13.98 11.82 -18.33
CA GLN A 251 13.20 10.95 -17.47
C GLN A 251 13.25 11.44 -16.02
N ALA A 252 12.07 11.71 -15.44
CA ALA A 252 11.95 12.07 -14.03
C ALA A 252 10.92 11.18 -13.36
N MET A 253 11.23 10.69 -12.15
CA MET A 253 10.45 9.65 -11.47
C MET A 253 10.41 9.86 -9.96
N VAL A 254 9.29 9.47 -9.35
CA VAL A 254 9.14 9.37 -7.89
C VAL A 254 8.72 7.96 -7.53
N TYR A 255 9.55 7.28 -6.74
CA TYR A 255 9.25 5.97 -6.15
C TYR A 255 9.07 6.10 -4.64
N GLU A 256 8.27 5.22 -4.05
CA GLU A 256 8.10 5.07 -2.62
C GLU A 256 8.00 3.58 -2.27
N ASN A 257 8.90 3.10 -1.43
CA ASN A 257 8.93 1.70 -0.97
C ASN A 257 8.72 0.68 -2.11
N GLY A 258 9.36 0.94 -3.27
CA GLY A 258 9.30 0.11 -4.47
C GLY A 258 8.10 0.35 -5.40
N LEU A 259 7.19 1.27 -5.06
CA LEU A 259 6.05 1.65 -5.89
C LEU A 259 6.37 2.92 -6.69
N LEU A 260 6.13 2.92 -8.00
CA LEU A 260 6.19 4.11 -8.83
C LEU A 260 4.95 4.98 -8.54
N LEU A 261 5.17 6.21 -8.06
CA LEU A 261 4.09 7.16 -7.78
C LEU A 261 3.84 8.12 -8.94
N ALA A 262 4.91 8.60 -9.58
CA ALA A 262 4.83 9.50 -10.72
C ALA A 262 6.04 9.33 -11.65
N GLU A 263 5.83 9.55 -12.95
CA GLU A 263 6.87 9.56 -13.99
C GLU A 263 6.49 10.60 -15.04
N THR A 264 7.48 11.32 -15.56
CA THR A 264 7.29 12.19 -16.72
C THR A 264 7.23 11.40 -18.01
N GLU A 265 6.60 11.99 -19.04
CA GLU A 265 6.85 11.55 -20.40
C GLU A 265 8.33 11.76 -20.74
N ARG A 266 8.93 10.81 -21.45
CA ARG A 266 10.31 10.89 -21.93
C ARG A 266 10.37 11.67 -23.24
N PHE A 267 11.49 12.34 -23.48
CA PHE A 267 11.69 13.25 -24.63
C PHE A 267 10.64 14.38 -24.65
N PRO A 268 10.46 15.10 -23.53
CA PRO A 268 9.49 16.15 -23.45
C PRO A 268 9.85 17.31 -24.40
N LEU A 269 8.82 17.99 -24.94
CA LEU A 269 9.00 19.16 -25.80
C LEU A 269 9.18 20.47 -25.03
N GLY A 270 9.15 20.42 -23.72
CA GLY A 270 9.27 21.58 -22.81
C GLY A 270 9.45 21.15 -21.37
N ASP A 271 9.24 22.10 -20.46
CA ASP A 271 9.35 21.85 -19.02
C ASP A 271 8.38 20.75 -18.55
N SER A 272 8.88 19.80 -17.77
CA SER A 272 8.10 18.68 -17.24
C SER A 272 8.43 18.43 -15.77
N GLN A 273 7.47 17.90 -15.01
CA GLN A 273 7.62 17.59 -13.58
C GLN A 273 6.85 16.33 -13.23
N ALA A 274 7.51 15.38 -12.57
CA ALA A 274 6.85 14.26 -11.89
C ALA A 274 6.59 14.66 -10.44
N VAL A 275 5.33 14.86 -10.07
CA VAL A 275 4.92 15.32 -8.73
C VAL A 275 4.10 14.26 -8.04
N ALA A 276 4.45 13.93 -6.79
CA ALA A 276 3.74 12.96 -5.98
C ALA A 276 3.77 13.30 -4.49
N ASP A 277 2.77 12.80 -3.76
CA ASP A 277 2.71 12.86 -2.31
C ASP A 277 3.30 11.58 -1.72
N VAL A 278 4.48 11.67 -1.10
CA VAL A 278 5.15 10.56 -0.43
C VAL A 278 4.63 10.40 1.00
N ASP A 279 4.44 9.17 1.43
CA ASP A 279 3.86 8.83 2.73
C ASP A 279 4.96 8.54 3.77
N LEU A 280 5.34 9.57 4.51
CA LEU A 280 6.38 9.49 5.54
C LEU A 280 5.97 8.58 6.71
N ASP A 281 4.68 8.51 7.03
CA ASP A 281 4.16 7.62 8.07
C ASP A 281 4.26 6.15 7.64
N LEU A 282 3.99 5.84 6.37
CA LEU A 282 4.17 4.50 5.82
C LEU A 282 5.64 4.07 5.96
N LEU A 283 6.57 4.92 5.52
CA LEU A 283 8.01 4.62 5.59
C LEU A 283 8.46 4.39 7.03
N ARG A 284 8.01 5.22 7.96
CA ARG A 284 8.31 5.07 9.39
C ARG A 284 7.74 3.76 9.94
N GLN A 285 6.49 3.42 9.63
CA GLN A 285 5.83 2.19 10.09
C GLN A 285 6.51 0.93 9.54
N GLU A 286 6.88 0.94 8.27
CA GLU A 286 7.59 -0.20 7.66
C GLU A 286 8.97 -0.42 8.30
N ARG A 287 9.75 0.65 8.52
CA ARG A 287 11.04 0.57 9.22
C ARG A 287 10.88 0.09 10.67
N GLN A 288 9.86 0.57 11.38
CA GLN A 288 9.58 0.18 12.76
C GLN A 288 9.23 -1.32 12.89
N ARG A 289 8.57 -1.89 11.89
CA ARG A 289 8.21 -3.31 11.86
C ARG A 289 9.35 -4.22 11.42
N MET A 290 10.27 -3.70 10.62
CA MET A 290 11.41 -4.43 10.09
C MET A 290 12.65 -4.27 11.02
N GLY A 291 12.72 -5.00 12.12
CA GLY A 291 13.83 -4.93 13.06
C GLY A 291 15.22 -5.15 12.42
N THR A 292 15.29 -5.94 11.34
CA THR A 292 16.53 -6.15 10.57
C THR A 292 17.05 -4.89 9.88
N PHE A 293 16.22 -3.89 9.65
CA PHE A 293 16.69 -2.57 9.16
C PHE A 293 17.58 -1.90 10.20
N ASP A 294 17.16 -1.90 11.48
CA ASP A 294 17.98 -1.36 12.58
C ASP A 294 19.20 -2.23 12.88
N ASP A 295 19.10 -3.56 12.76
CA ASP A 295 20.26 -4.46 12.86
C ASP A 295 21.31 -4.12 11.79
N ASN A 296 20.89 -3.83 10.56
CA ASN A 296 21.78 -3.44 9.48
C ASN A 296 22.42 -2.06 9.76
N ARG A 297 21.67 -1.10 10.30
CA ARG A 297 22.22 0.19 10.77
C ARG A 297 23.36 -0.02 11.79
N ARG A 298 23.21 -0.94 12.75
CA ARG A 298 24.24 -1.25 13.74
C ARG A 298 25.50 -1.85 13.10
N THR A 299 25.32 -2.73 12.10
CA THR A 299 26.44 -3.33 11.36
C THR A 299 27.27 -2.27 10.63
N HIS A 300 26.64 -1.26 10.07
CA HIS A 300 27.27 -0.20 9.30
C HIS A 300 27.56 1.08 10.13
N ARG A 301 27.53 0.99 11.45
CA ARG A 301 27.64 2.14 12.36
C ARG A 301 28.87 3.02 12.10
N ALA A 302 30.01 2.43 11.71
CA ALA A 302 31.24 3.18 11.39
C ALA A 302 31.08 4.18 10.25
N ARG A 303 30.15 3.93 9.33
CA ARG A 303 29.84 4.82 8.18
C ARG A 303 28.62 5.69 8.41
N THR A 304 27.64 5.18 9.15
CA THR A 304 26.34 5.86 9.36
C THR A 304 26.30 6.73 10.60
N GLY A 305 27.21 6.52 11.55
CA GLY A 305 27.26 7.25 12.83
C GLY A 305 27.72 8.70 12.73
N ASP A 306 28.45 9.06 11.67
CA ASP A 306 29.10 10.36 11.51
C ASP A 306 28.27 11.32 10.59
N PHE A 307 27.07 10.92 10.19
CA PHE A 307 26.20 11.81 9.41
C PHE A 307 25.82 13.04 10.21
N ARG A 308 25.98 14.22 9.58
CA ARG A 308 25.60 15.53 10.13
C ARG A 308 24.20 15.89 9.66
N THR A 309 23.34 16.26 10.60
CA THR A 309 21.98 16.73 10.27
C THR A 309 21.93 18.24 10.26
N VAL A 310 21.49 18.80 9.13
CA VAL A 310 21.17 20.22 8.96
C VAL A 310 19.66 20.38 9.13
N ALA A 311 19.25 21.02 10.21
CA ALA A 311 17.83 21.26 10.49
C ALA A 311 17.34 22.51 9.77
N PHE A 312 16.04 22.46 9.36
CA PHE A 312 15.34 23.60 8.76
C PHE A 312 13.84 23.53 9.10
N GLU A 313 13.16 24.67 8.98
CA GLU A 313 11.70 24.75 9.06
C GLU A 313 11.13 24.88 7.63
N LEU A 314 10.22 24.00 7.25
CA LEU A 314 9.55 24.04 5.94
C LEU A 314 8.39 25.03 5.94
N ASP A 315 7.61 25.06 7.04
CA ASP A 315 6.37 25.83 7.20
C ASP A 315 5.33 25.49 6.12
N PRO A 316 4.88 24.22 6.07
CA PRO A 316 4.03 23.75 5.00
C PRO A 316 2.64 24.36 5.07
N PRO A 317 1.96 24.57 3.92
CA PRO A 317 0.63 25.16 3.90
C PRO A 317 -0.38 24.27 4.59
N ALA A 318 -1.28 24.88 5.38
CA ALA A 318 -2.40 24.20 6.00
C ALA A 318 -3.61 24.05 5.07
N ALA A 319 -3.55 24.59 3.85
CA ALA A 319 -4.63 24.53 2.87
C ALA A 319 -4.85 23.11 2.32
N ASP A 320 -6.03 22.88 1.74
CA ASP A 320 -6.31 21.70 0.92
C ASP A 320 -5.54 21.84 -0.41
N LEU A 321 -4.60 20.94 -0.62
CA LEU A 321 -3.78 20.84 -1.83
C LEU A 321 -4.25 19.72 -2.75
N GLY A 322 -5.34 19.02 -2.40
CA GLY A 322 -5.68 17.73 -2.98
C GLY A 322 -4.62 16.67 -2.70
N LEU A 323 -4.85 15.46 -3.14
CA LEU A 323 -3.91 14.34 -2.98
C LEU A 323 -3.38 13.90 -4.37
N ARG A 324 -2.07 14.03 -4.59
CA ARG A 324 -1.37 13.59 -5.82
C ARG A 324 -0.79 12.20 -5.62
N ARG A 325 -1.69 11.23 -5.40
CA ARG A 325 -1.35 9.84 -5.19
C ARG A 325 -2.51 8.96 -5.67
N ARG A 326 -2.22 7.94 -6.47
CA ARG A 326 -3.22 6.95 -6.82
C ARG A 326 -3.61 6.14 -5.59
N LEU A 327 -4.91 6.03 -5.35
CA LEU A 327 -5.48 5.20 -4.29
C LEU A 327 -6.30 4.07 -4.90
N GLU A 328 -6.08 2.85 -4.43
CA GLU A 328 -6.94 1.72 -4.76
C GLU A 328 -8.16 1.75 -3.83
N ARG A 329 -9.38 1.89 -4.41
CA ARG A 329 -10.64 1.77 -3.65
C ARG A 329 -10.77 0.43 -2.95
N PHE A 330 -10.33 -0.60 -3.63
CA PHE A 330 -10.32 -1.96 -3.13
C PHE A 330 -8.87 -2.44 -3.00
N PRO A 331 -8.18 -2.15 -1.87
CA PRO A 331 -6.74 -2.44 -1.75
C PRO A 331 -6.37 -3.92 -1.89
N PHE A 332 -7.35 -4.82 -1.69
CA PHE A 332 -7.17 -6.25 -1.93
C PHE A 332 -7.52 -6.67 -3.37
N VAL A 333 -8.06 -5.76 -4.19
CA VAL A 333 -8.54 -6.04 -5.55
C VAL A 333 -7.99 -4.97 -6.49
N PRO A 334 -6.77 -5.15 -7.02
CA PRO A 334 -6.16 -4.16 -7.92
C PRO A 334 -7.05 -3.87 -9.13
N ALA A 335 -7.08 -2.61 -9.54
CA ALA A 335 -7.82 -2.19 -10.73
C ALA A 335 -7.14 -2.61 -12.04
N ASP A 336 -5.84 -2.88 -12.03
CA ASP A 336 -5.14 -3.44 -13.21
C ASP A 336 -5.55 -4.89 -13.46
N PRO A 337 -6.09 -5.24 -14.64
CA PRO A 337 -6.59 -6.60 -14.92
C PRO A 337 -5.51 -7.68 -14.88
N GLY A 338 -4.30 -7.37 -15.33
CA GLY A 338 -3.18 -8.33 -15.35
C GLY A 338 -2.72 -8.66 -13.93
N ARG A 339 -2.58 -7.62 -13.10
CA ARG A 339 -2.23 -7.77 -11.70
C ARG A 339 -3.33 -8.49 -10.92
N LEU A 340 -4.61 -8.15 -11.15
CA LEU A 340 -5.73 -8.83 -10.51
C LEU A 340 -5.76 -10.33 -10.85
N ALA A 341 -5.53 -10.69 -12.13
CA ALA A 341 -5.49 -12.09 -12.56
C ALA A 341 -4.34 -12.85 -11.86
N GLN A 342 -3.16 -12.24 -11.72
CA GLN A 342 -2.02 -12.81 -11.00
C GLN A 342 -2.31 -12.96 -9.51
N ASP A 343 -2.87 -11.92 -8.88
CA ASP A 343 -3.21 -11.94 -7.45
C ASP A 343 -4.28 -13.02 -7.16
N CYS A 344 -5.29 -13.17 -8.01
CA CYS A 344 -6.29 -14.24 -7.91
C CYS A 344 -5.67 -15.63 -8.10
N TYR A 345 -4.77 -15.79 -9.08
CA TYR A 345 -4.04 -17.05 -9.26
C TYR A 345 -3.25 -17.43 -8.00
N GLU A 346 -2.52 -16.50 -7.44
CA GLU A 346 -1.72 -16.73 -6.24
C GLU A 346 -2.63 -17.03 -5.03
N ALA A 347 -3.64 -16.22 -4.77
CA ALA A 347 -4.56 -16.39 -3.65
C ALA A 347 -5.23 -17.76 -3.67
N TYR A 348 -5.80 -18.16 -4.82
CA TYR A 348 -6.46 -19.44 -4.98
C TYR A 348 -5.49 -20.63 -4.78
N ASN A 349 -4.30 -20.56 -5.37
CA ASN A 349 -3.33 -21.65 -5.23
C ASN A 349 -2.72 -21.73 -3.82
N ILE A 350 -2.56 -20.62 -3.10
CA ILE A 350 -2.18 -20.61 -1.68
C ILE A 350 -3.21 -21.39 -0.85
N GLN A 351 -4.51 -21.13 -1.05
CA GLN A 351 -5.58 -21.80 -0.35
C GLN A 351 -5.60 -23.31 -0.67
N VAL A 352 -5.54 -23.67 -1.95
CA VAL A 352 -5.52 -25.05 -2.43
C VAL A 352 -4.31 -25.82 -1.88
N ALA A 353 -3.12 -25.25 -1.98
CA ALA A 353 -1.88 -25.87 -1.48
C ALA A 353 -1.89 -26.03 0.04
N GLY A 354 -2.40 -25.01 0.76
CA GLY A 354 -2.53 -25.04 2.21
C GLY A 354 -3.45 -26.18 2.69
N LEU A 355 -4.61 -26.34 2.04
CA LEU A 355 -5.53 -27.43 2.35
C LEU A 355 -4.95 -28.80 1.96
N GLN A 356 -4.38 -28.92 0.76
CA GLN A 356 -3.76 -30.18 0.29
C GLN A 356 -2.69 -30.66 1.27
N GLN A 357 -1.79 -29.79 1.69
CA GLN A 357 -0.74 -30.12 2.65
C GLN A 357 -1.33 -30.51 4.02
N ARG A 358 -2.36 -29.79 4.48
CA ARG A 358 -3.02 -30.10 5.77
C ARG A 358 -3.63 -31.50 5.74
N LEU A 359 -4.37 -31.84 4.67
CA LEU A 359 -4.96 -33.16 4.53
C LEU A 359 -3.92 -34.29 4.49
N ALA A 360 -2.85 -34.08 3.71
CA ALA A 360 -1.74 -35.04 3.60
C ALA A 360 -1.07 -35.29 4.97
N ALA A 361 -0.81 -34.22 5.74
CA ALA A 361 -0.12 -34.31 7.04
C ALA A 361 -0.91 -35.05 8.13
N ILE A 362 -2.22 -35.18 7.97
CA ILE A 362 -3.09 -35.84 8.96
C ILE A 362 -3.71 -37.16 8.45
N GLY A 363 -3.09 -37.79 7.46
CA GLY A 363 -3.47 -39.10 6.95
C GLY A 363 -4.59 -39.11 5.93
N GLY A 364 -4.89 -37.96 5.30
CA GLY A 364 -5.85 -37.87 4.20
C GLY A 364 -7.31 -38.09 4.59
N PRO A 365 -7.85 -37.44 5.66
CA PRO A 365 -9.25 -37.62 6.04
C PRO A 365 -10.18 -37.07 4.96
N LYS A 366 -11.47 -37.43 5.03
CA LYS A 366 -12.52 -36.77 4.23
C LYS A 366 -12.70 -35.32 4.65
N VAL A 367 -13.22 -34.50 3.75
CA VAL A 367 -13.57 -33.11 4.03
C VAL A 367 -15.07 -33.04 4.29
N VAL A 368 -15.48 -32.51 5.42
CA VAL A 368 -16.88 -32.21 5.74
C VAL A 368 -17.08 -30.70 5.68
N ILE A 369 -18.05 -30.22 4.91
CA ILE A 369 -18.32 -28.81 4.72
C ILE A 369 -19.81 -28.52 4.71
N GLY A 370 -20.20 -27.43 5.37
CA GLY A 370 -21.53 -26.85 5.25
C GLY A 370 -21.61 -25.93 4.01
N VAL A 371 -22.58 -26.18 3.13
CA VAL A 371 -22.79 -25.42 1.90
C VAL A 371 -24.13 -24.70 1.99
N SER A 372 -24.07 -23.40 2.25
CA SER A 372 -25.28 -22.55 2.33
C SER A 372 -25.77 -22.07 0.97
N GLY A 373 -24.94 -22.12 -0.07
CA GLY A 373 -25.21 -21.50 -1.38
C GLY A 373 -24.75 -20.02 -1.48
N GLY A 374 -24.20 -19.46 -0.40
CA GLY A 374 -23.55 -18.16 -0.38
C GLY A 374 -22.10 -18.20 -0.86
N LEU A 375 -21.49 -17.02 -1.05
CA LEU A 375 -20.14 -16.86 -1.63
C LEU A 375 -19.06 -17.61 -0.85
N ASP A 376 -19.08 -17.53 0.47
CA ASP A 376 -18.03 -18.07 1.35
C ASP A 376 -17.95 -19.59 1.28
N SER A 377 -19.10 -20.26 1.44
CA SER A 377 -19.21 -21.71 1.34
C SER A 377 -18.92 -22.21 -0.08
N THR A 378 -19.34 -21.46 -1.09
CA THR A 378 -19.04 -21.74 -2.50
C THR A 378 -17.53 -21.69 -2.76
N HIS A 379 -16.87 -20.63 -2.31
CA HIS A 379 -15.43 -20.48 -2.50
C HIS A 379 -14.64 -21.58 -1.76
N ALA A 380 -14.98 -21.87 -0.51
CA ALA A 380 -14.35 -22.95 0.24
C ALA A 380 -14.54 -24.33 -0.44
N LEU A 381 -15.72 -24.58 -1.03
CA LEU A 381 -16.01 -25.82 -1.72
C LEU A 381 -15.19 -26.00 -3.01
N ILE A 382 -15.04 -24.94 -3.82
CA ILE A 382 -14.21 -25.01 -5.05
C ILE A 382 -12.71 -25.15 -4.70
N VAL A 383 -12.24 -24.56 -3.61
CA VAL A 383 -10.87 -24.78 -3.08
C VAL A 383 -10.70 -26.25 -2.66
N ALA A 384 -11.68 -26.82 -1.96
CA ALA A 384 -11.65 -28.22 -1.56
C ALA A 384 -11.65 -29.18 -2.76
N ALA A 385 -12.52 -28.94 -3.75
CA ALA A 385 -12.57 -29.74 -4.97
C ALA A 385 -11.22 -29.73 -5.71
N ARG A 386 -10.62 -28.57 -5.86
CA ARG A 386 -9.31 -28.46 -6.50
C ARG A 386 -8.19 -29.11 -5.69
N ALA A 387 -8.24 -29.03 -4.36
CA ALA A 387 -7.27 -29.71 -3.50
C ALA A 387 -7.34 -31.24 -3.65
N MET A 388 -8.56 -31.81 -3.76
CA MET A 388 -8.75 -33.24 -4.04
C MET A 388 -8.20 -33.62 -5.42
N ASP A 389 -8.51 -32.85 -6.47
CA ASP A 389 -8.00 -33.09 -7.82
C ASP A 389 -6.46 -33.14 -7.84
N ARG A 390 -5.82 -32.14 -7.22
CA ARG A 390 -4.35 -32.07 -7.14
C ARG A 390 -3.72 -33.17 -6.30
N ALA A 391 -4.44 -33.68 -5.32
CA ALA A 391 -4.02 -34.82 -4.50
C ALA A 391 -4.29 -36.18 -5.15
N GLY A 392 -4.89 -36.23 -6.36
CA GLY A 392 -5.31 -37.45 -7.02
C GLY A 392 -6.40 -38.21 -6.26
N ARG A 393 -7.20 -37.51 -5.46
CA ARG A 393 -8.28 -38.07 -4.65
C ARG A 393 -9.65 -37.80 -5.29
N PRO A 394 -10.61 -38.68 -5.12
CA PRO A 394 -11.95 -38.48 -5.67
C PRO A 394 -12.65 -37.31 -4.94
N ARG A 395 -13.34 -36.46 -5.69
CA ARG A 395 -14.14 -35.36 -5.11
C ARG A 395 -15.29 -35.88 -4.23
N SER A 396 -15.70 -37.14 -4.38
CA SER A 396 -16.64 -37.81 -3.47
C SER A 396 -16.15 -37.96 -2.03
N ASP A 397 -14.87 -37.71 -1.76
CA ASP A 397 -14.33 -37.62 -0.39
C ASP A 397 -14.67 -36.26 0.26
N ILE A 398 -15.26 -35.33 -0.48
CA ILE A 398 -15.87 -34.11 0.07
C ILE A 398 -17.32 -34.43 0.40
N LEU A 399 -17.65 -34.38 1.69
CA LEU A 399 -19.00 -34.58 2.21
C LEU A 399 -19.62 -33.21 2.45
N ALA A 400 -20.39 -32.74 1.48
CA ALA A 400 -20.99 -31.44 1.46
C ALA A 400 -22.45 -31.49 1.93
N TRP A 401 -22.76 -30.72 2.97
CA TRP A 401 -24.07 -30.74 3.62
C TRP A 401 -24.74 -29.36 3.48
N THR A 402 -25.97 -29.31 2.98
CA THR A 402 -26.83 -28.16 3.21
C THR A 402 -27.67 -28.40 4.47
N LEU A 403 -27.73 -27.39 5.33
CA LEU A 403 -28.32 -27.47 6.67
C LEU A 403 -29.41 -26.38 6.82
N PRO A 404 -30.56 -26.56 6.13
CA PRO A 404 -31.63 -25.56 6.18
C PRO A 404 -32.16 -25.38 7.60
N GLY A 405 -32.49 -24.12 7.93
CA GLY A 405 -33.11 -23.67 9.17
C GLY A 405 -34.39 -22.88 8.90
N PHE A 406 -34.81 -22.05 9.86
CA PHE A 406 -36.11 -21.38 9.81
C PHE A 406 -36.27 -20.35 8.66
N ALA A 407 -35.15 -19.77 8.16
CA ALA A 407 -35.16 -18.69 7.18
C ALA A 407 -34.44 -19.03 5.87
N THR A 408 -34.04 -20.30 5.66
CA THR A 408 -33.32 -20.71 4.45
C THR A 408 -34.25 -20.65 3.25
N SER A 409 -33.89 -19.85 2.22
CA SER A 409 -34.69 -19.72 1.00
C SER A 409 -34.54 -20.93 0.08
N ASP A 410 -35.58 -21.24 -0.70
CA ASP A 410 -35.51 -22.31 -1.69
C ASP A 410 -34.47 -22.02 -2.78
N HIS A 411 -34.30 -20.75 -3.17
CA HIS A 411 -33.33 -20.33 -4.18
C HIS A 411 -31.88 -20.64 -3.75
N THR A 412 -31.50 -20.26 -2.53
CA THR A 412 -30.16 -20.48 -1.98
C THR A 412 -29.89 -21.99 -1.82
N LYS A 413 -30.87 -22.74 -1.37
CA LYS A 413 -30.80 -24.19 -1.27
C LYS A 413 -30.60 -24.85 -2.63
N ASP A 414 -31.33 -24.43 -3.65
CA ASP A 414 -31.19 -24.93 -5.02
C ASP A 414 -29.79 -24.66 -5.59
N ASN A 415 -29.24 -23.49 -5.37
CA ASN A 415 -27.89 -23.12 -5.78
C ASN A 415 -26.85 -24.02 -5.09
N ALA A 416 -27.00 -24.28 -3.79
CA ALA A 416 -26.13 -25.21 -3.06
C ALA A 416 -26.17 -26.61 -3.69
N HIS A 417 -27.37 -27.15 -3.94
CA HIS A 417 -27.52 -28.48 -4.53
C HIS A 417 -26.97 -28.57 -5.97
N LYS A 418 -27.19 -27.54 -6.80
CA LYS A 418 -26.65 -27.48 -8.16
C LYS A 418 -25.12 -27.48 -8.14
N LEU A 419 -24.50 -26.65 -7.27
CA LEU A 419 -23.06 -26.57 -7.13
C LEU A 419 -22.46 -27.90 -6.64
N MET A 420 -23.02 -28.50 -5.62
CA MET A 420 -22.53 -29.78 -5.10
C MET A 420 -22.58 -30.88 -6.17
N ARG A 421 -23.66 -30.94 -6.97
CA ARG A 421 -23.80 -31.89 -8.08
C ARG A 421 -22.81 -31.65 -9.20
N SER A 422 -22.67 -30.39 -9.66
CA SER A 422 -21.75 -30.08 -10.76
C SER A 422 -20.29 -30.34 -10.41
N LEU A 423 -19.93 -30.18 -9.15
CA LEU A 423 -18.58 -30.52 -8.65
C LEU A 423 -18.35 -32.01 -8.43
N GLY A 424 -19.38 -32.83 -8.44
CA GLY A 424 -19.27 -34.29 -8.20
C GLY A 424 -18.89 -34.65 -6.77
N VAL A 425 -19.26 -33.82 -5.80
CA VAL A 425 -19.03 -34.11 -4.37
C VAL A 425 -20.17 -34.96 -3.79
N THR A 426 -19.95 -35.60 -2.63
CA THR A 426 -21.01 -36.31 -1.92
C THR A 426 -21.92 -35.31 -1.23
N ALA A 427 -23.09 -35.07 -1.84
CA ALA A 427 -24.07 -34.09 -1.40
C ALA A 427 -25.13 -34.69 -0.49
N ALA A 428 -25.50 -34.00 0.58
CA ALA A 428 -26.60 -34.38 1.45
C ALA A 428 -27.30 -33.14 2.04
N GLU A 429 -28.52 -33.32 2.51
CA GLU A 429 -29.32 -32.31 3.21
C GLU A 429 -29.71 -32.83 4.60
N LEU A 430 -29.67 -31.96 5.61
CA LEU A 430 -30.12 -32.24 6.95
C LEU A 430 -30.84 -31.00 7.50
N ASP A 431 -32.17 -31.09 7.62
CA ASP A 431 -33.00 -30.01 8.19
C ASP A 431 -32.76 -29.92 9.71
N ILE A 432 -32.26 -28.79 10.18
CA ILE A 432 -31.99 -28.54 11.61
C ILE A 432 -33.22 -28.02 12.36
N THR A 433 -34.30 -27.66 11.66
CA THR A 433 -35.51 -27.02 12.23
C THR A 433 -36.12 -27.82 13.36
N PRO A 434 -36.31 -29.17 13.25
CA PRO A 434 -36.91 -29.96 14.35
C PRO A 434 -36.07 -29.87 15.62
N THR A 435 -34.76 -30.03 15.51
CA THR A 435 -33.82 -29.98 16.67
C THR A 435 -33.75 -28.56 17.25
N ALA A 436 -33.74 -27.55 16.41
CA ALA A 436 -33.75 -26.16 16.87
C ALA A 436 -35.03 -25.81 17.65
N ARG A 437 -36.19 -26.28 17.19
CA ARG A 437 -37.46 -26.10 17.93
C ARG A 437 -37.43 -26.81 19.29
N LEU A 438 -36.88 -28.02 19.32
CA LEU A 438 -36.76 -28.75 20.59
C LEU A 438 -35.84 -28.02 21.57
N MET A 439 -34.67 -27.61 21.14
CA MET A 439 -33.69 -26.84 21.96
C MET A 439 -34.30 -25.54 22.49
N LEU A 440 -34.93 -24.74 21.64
CA LEU A 440 -35.61 -23.49 22.04
C LEU A 440 -36.73 -23.77 23.06
N LYS A 441 -37.45 -24.90 22.94
CA LYS A 441 -38.48 -25.29 23.88
C LYS A 441 -37.87 -25.68 25.24
N GLU A 442 -36.81 -26.47 25.25
CA GLU A 442 -36.13 -26.89 26.48
C GLU A 442 -35.47 -25.70 27.23
N MET A 443 -35.17 -24.61 26.50
CA MET A 443 -34.65 -23.35 27.05
C MET A 443 -35.73 -22.35 27.44
N ASP A 444 -37.01 -22.70 27.36
CA ASP A 444 -38.15 -21.83 27.60
C ASP A 444 -38.08 -20.51 26.77
N HIS A 445 -37.55 -20.59 25.55
CA HIS A 445 -37.43 -19.44 24.67
C HIS A 445 -38.79 -19.02 24.11
N PRO A 446 -39.15 -17.69 24.10
CA PRO A 446 -40.49 -17.21 23.71
C PRO A 446 -40.95 -17.68 22.31
N PHE A 447 -40.00 -17.82 21.37
CA PHE A 447 -40.31 -18.34 20.03
C PHE A 447 -40.98 -19.73 20.08
N ALA A 448 -40.60 -20.60 21.04
CA ALA A 448 -41.18 -21.92 21.18
C ALA A 448 -42.66 -21.84 21.67
N ALA A 449 -43.05 -20.78 22.34
CA ALA A 449 -44.42 -20.49 22.77
C ALA A 449 -45.27 -19.81 21.65
N GLY A 450 -44.69 -19.52 20.48
CA GLY A 450 -45.35 -18.90 19.33
C GLY A 450 -45.16 -17.39 19.27
N GLU A 451 -44.32 -16.80 20.11
CA GLU A 451 -43.98 -15.38 20.04
C GLU A 451 -42.91 -15.11 18.96
N PRO A 452 -43.03 -14.04 18.15
CA PRO A 452 -42.05 -13.75 17.09
C PRO A 452 -40.78 -13.08 17.66
N VAL A 453 -40.07 -13.75 18.56
CA VAL A 453 -38.81 -13.28 19.16
C VAL A 453 -37.65 -13.91 18.40
N TYR A 454 -36.89 -13.06 17.68
CA TYR A 454 -35.74 -13.46 16.84
C TYR A 454 -34.45 -12.79 17.37
N ASP A 455 -34.10 -13.11 18.58
CA ASP A 455 -32.95 -12.58 19.27
C ASP A 455 -31.64 -13.36 18.96
N VAL A 456 -30.54 -12.95 19.58
CA VAL A 456 -29.24 -13.60 19.41
C VAL A 456 -29.26 -15.09 19.83
N THR A 457 -30.15 -15.50 20.77
CA THR A 457 -30.31 -16.90 21.17
C THR A 457 -30.92 -17.71 20.04
N PHE A 458 -31.98 -17.18 19.41
CA PHE A 458 -32.60 -17.80 18.24
C PHE A 458 -31.63 -18.01 17.08
N GLU A 459 -30.78 -16.98 16.77
CA GLU A 459 -29.76 -17.08 15.73
C GLU A 459 -28.68 -18.12 16.10
N ASN A 460 -28.18 -18.08 17.35
CA ASN A 460 -27.09 -18.94 17.79
C ASN A 460 -27.49 -20.41 17.98
N VAL A 461 -28.74 -20.72 18.28
CA VAL A 461 -29.25 -22.10 18.29
C VAL A 461 -29.10 -22.73 16.90
N GLN A 462 -29.45 -21.99 15.83
CA GLN A 462 -29.31 -22.50 14.47
C GLN A 462 -27.84 -22.63 14.07
N ALA A 463 -27.02 -21.61 14.32
CA ALA A 463 -25.59 -21.63 14.04
C ALA A 463 -24.87 -22.75 14.80
N GLY A 464 -25.20 -22.95 16.09
CA GLY A 464 -24.65 -24.00 16.94
C GLY A 464 -24.98 -25.39 16.45
N LEU A 465 -26.23 -25.65 16.09
CA LEU A 465 -26.66 -26.93 15.55
C LEU A 465 -25.98 -27.29 14.24
N ARG A 466 -25.84 -26.30 13.31
CA ARG A 466 -25.08 -26.52 12.07
C ARG A 466 -23.66 -26.98 12.38
N THR A 467 -22.97 -26.29 13.27
CA THR A 467 -21.61 -26.65 13.68
C THR A 467 -21.57 -28.04 14.33
N ASP A 468 -22.45 -28.32 15.28
CA ASP A 468 -22.46 -29.60 16.00
C ASP A 468 -22.68 -30.78 15.05
N TYR A 469 -23.65 -30.67 14.15
CA TYR A 469 -23.88 -31.71 13.14
C TYR A 469 -22.65 -31.91 12.24
N LEU A 470 -22.02 -30.85 11.75
CA LEU A 470 -20.82 -30.99 10.90
C LEU A 470 -19.66 -31.69 11.65
N PHE A 471 -19.42 -31.33 12.90
CA PHE A 471 -18.38 -31.97 13.70
C PHE A 471 -18.71 -33.46 14.01
N ARG A 472 -19.97 -33.79 14.33
CA ARG A 472 -20.40 -35.18 14.57
C ARG A 472 -20.35 -36.01 13.29
N LEU A 473 -20.75 -35.46 12.16
CA LEU A 473 -20.62 -36.08 10.84
C LEU A 473 -19.15 -36.31 10.47
N ALA A 474 -18.27 -35.35 10.76
CA ALA A 474 -16.83 -35.53 10.57
C ALA A 474 -16.29 -36.70 11.40
N ASN A 475 -16.66 -36.79 12.68
CA ASN A 475 -16.28 -37.94 13.53
C ASN A 475 -16.80 -39.24 12.95
N GLN A 476 -18.08 -39.32 12.60
CA GLN A 476 -18.72 -40.52 12.09
C GLN A 476 -18.12 -41.01 10.75
N ARG A 477 -17.71 -40.08 9.90
CA ARG A 477 -17.26 -40.36 8.52
C ARG A 477 -15.74 -40.35 8.33
N GLY A 478 -14.97 -40.16 9.40
CA GLY A 478 -13.51 -40.09 9.35
C GLY A 478 -13.02 -38.86 8.60
N GLY A 479 -13.62 -37.70 8.85
CA GLY A 479 -13.34 -36.45 8.18
C GLY A 479 -12.90 -35.33 9.12
N ILE A 480 -12.61 -34.15 8.50
CA ILE A 480 -12.41 -32.86 9.18
C ILE A 480 -13.42 -31.86 8.68
N VAL A 481 -13.82 -30.93 9.53
CA VAL A 481 -14.68 -29.80 9.16
C VAL A 481 -13.84 -28.73 8.52
N LEU A 482 -14.23 -28.31 7.31
CA LEU A 482 -13.65 -27.18 6.59
C LEU A 482 -14.43 -25.89 6.89
N GLY A 483 -13.73 -24.85 7.34
CA GLY A 483 -14.31 -23.55 7.64
C GLY A 483 -14.48 -22.69 6.38
N THR A 484 -15.49 -21.81 6.44
CA THR A 484 -15.90 -20.95 5.33
C THR A 484 -15.82 -19.46 5.66
N GLY A 485 -15.73 -19.07 6.94
CA GLY A 485 -15.70 -17.66 7.37
C GLY A 485 -14.51 -16.89 6.80
N ASP A 486 -14.74 -15.66 6.32
CA ASP A 486 -13.76 -14.82 5.64
C ASP A 486 -13.03 -13.85 6.59
N LEU A 487 -12.03 -13.16 6.02
CA LEU A 487 -11.19 -12.21 6.76
C LEU A 487 -11.98 -11.00 7.27
N SER A 488 -12.93 -10.48 6.49
CA SER A 488 -13.71 -9.28 6.83
C SER A 488 -14.67 -9.55 7.99
N GLU A 489 -15.32 -10.70 7.98
CA GLU A 489 -16.17 -11.17 9.09
C GLU A 489 -15.37 -11.37 10.37
N LEU A 490 -14.18 -11.97 10.26
CA LEU A 490 -13.27 -12.13 11.39
C LEU A 490 -12.77 -10.79 11.93
N ALA A 491 -12.54 -9.80 11.06
CA ALA A 491 -12.13 -8.46 11.46
C ALA A 491 -13.21 -7.76 12.30
N LEU A 492 -14.46 -7.84 11.85
CA LEU A 492 -15.59 -7.18 12.49
C LEU A 492 -16.19 -7.99 13.65
N GLY A 493 -15.76 -9.24 13.82
CA GLY A 493 -16.40 -10.17 14.75
C GLY A 493 -17.86 -10.46 14.37
N TRP A 494 -18.15 -10.43 13.07
CA TRP A 494 -19.44 -10.78 12.50
C TRP A 494 -19.53 -12.30 12.36
N SER A 495 -19.43 -12.97 13.47
CA SER A 495 -19.47 -14.43 13.62
C SER A 495 -19.88 -14.77 15.05
N THR A 496 -20.32 -15.99 15.26
CA THR A 496 -20.59 -16.53 16.59
C THR A 496 -19.30 -17.01 17.25
N TYR A 497 -19.17 -16.91 18.57
CA TYR A 497 -18.01 -17.42 19.29
C TYR A 497 -18.15 -18.92 19.55
N GLY A 498 -17.21 -19.69 19.02
CA GLY A 498 -17.14 -21.13 19.29
C GLY A 498 -18.20 -21.99 18.62
N VAL A 499 -19.05 -21.43 17.77
CA VAL A 499 -20.10 -22.12 17.01
C VAL A 499 -20.22 -21.51 15.61
N GLY A 500 -21.01 -22.14 14.73
CA GLY A 500 -21.23 -21.65 13.37
C GLY A 500 -19.98 -21.79 12.51
N ASP A 501 -19.89 -21.00 11.47
CA ASP A 501 -18.80 -20.97 10.49
C ASP A 501 -17.46 -20.49 11.05
N GLN A 502 -17.44 -19.87 12.23
CA GLN A 502 -16.21 -19.57 12.96
C GLN A 502 -15.46 -20.83 13.38
N MET A 503 -16.19 -21.95 13.67
CA MET A 503 -15.60 -23.19 14.16
C MET A 503 -15.37 -24.19 13.04
N SER A 504 -14.12 -24.62 12.94
CA SER A 504 -13.70 -25.67 12.00
C SER A 504 -12.35 -26.25 12.42
N HIS A 505 -11.93 -27.34 11.80
CA HIS A 505 -10.58 -27.88 11.98
C HIS A 505 -9.55 -27.08 11.13
N TYR A 506 -9.96 -26.54 9.98
CA TYR A 506 -9.14 -25.75 9.09
C TYR A 506 -10.01 -24.78 8.28
N ASN A 507 -9.67 -23.49 8.22
CA ASN A 507 -10.43 -22.49 7.49
C ASN A 507 -9.64 -21.94 6.31
N VAL A 508 -10.05 -22.27 5.08
CA VAL A 508 -9.36 -21.83 3.85
C VAL A 508 -9.59 -20.39 3.52
N ASN A 509 -10.70 -19.79 3.98
CA ASN A 509 -11.06 -18.39 3.65
C ASN A 509 -10.56 -17.36 4.67
N SER A 510 -9.96 -17.79 5.78
CA SER A 510 -9.57 -16.88 6.88
C SER A 510 -8.62 -15.75 6.49
N GLY A 511 -7.95 -15.85 5.36
CA GLY A 511 -7.07 -14.83 4.78
C GLY A 511 -7.65 -14.08 3.58
N VAL A 512 -8.90 -14.36 3.20
CA VAL A 512 -9.57 -13.77 2.01
C VAL A 512 -10.61 -12.75 2.46
N PRO A 513 -10.47 -11.46 2.11
CA PRO A 513 -11.49 -10.46 2.39
C PRO A 513 -12.72 -10.62 1.49
N LYS A 514 -13.87 -10.18 1.98
CA LYS A 514 -15.16 -10.28 1.28
C LYS A 514 -15.10 -9.66 -0.13
N THR A 515 -14.44 -8.52 -0.26
CA THR A 515 -14.30 -7.82 -1.55
C THR A 515 -13.49 -8.60 -2.57
N LEU A 516 -12.48 -9.36 -2.16
CA LEU A 516 -11.67 -10.21 -3.07
C LEU A 516 -12.41 -11.48 -3.49
N MET A 517 -13.28 -12.03 -2.64
CA MET A 517 -13.89 -13.35 -2.86
C MET A 517 -14.68 -13.45 -4.17
N GLN A 518 -15.45 -12.42 -4.52
CA GLN A 518 -16.19 -12.37 -5.79
C GLN A 518 -15.23 -12.46 -7.00
N HIS A 519 -14.10 -11.77 -6.92
CA HIS A 519 -13.11 -11.75 -8.01
C HIS A 519 -12.38 -13.09 -8.14
N LEU A 520 -12.13 -13.78 -7.03
CA LEU A 520 -11.60 -15.14 -7.04
C LEU A 520 -12.54 -16.11 -7.74
N ILE A 521 -13.85 -16.06 -7.45
CA ILE A 521 -14.84 -16.92 -8.11
C ILE A 521 -14.93 -16.59 -9.61
N ARG A 522 -14.95 -15.29 -10.00
CA ARG A 522 -14.91 -14.88 -11.41
C ARG A 522 -13.65 -15.37 -12.13
N TRP A 523 -12.51 -15.28 -11.45
CA TRP A 523 -11.24 -15.77 -11.98
C TRP A 523 -11.27 -17.31 -12.17
N VAL A 524 -11.83 -18.06 -11.24
CA VAL A 524 -12.00 -19.52 -11.34
C VAL A 524 -12.83 -19.87 -12.57
N ILE A 525 -13.93 -19.13 -12.83
CA ILE A 525 -14.75 -19.32 -14.02
C ILE A 525 -13.94 -19.01 -15.30
N SER A 526 -13.33 -17.84 -15.37
CA SER A 526 -12.66 -17.35 -16.58
C SER A 526 -11.39 -18.14 -16.91
N SER A 527 -10.72 -18.70 -15.91
CA SER A 527 -9.51 -19.51 -16.08
C SER A 527 -9.78 -21.00 -16.38
N GLY A 528 -11.07 -21.40 -16.47
CA GLY A 528 -11.45 -22.78 -16.85
C GLY A 528 -10.99 -23.83 -15.82
N GLN A 529 -11.03 -23.50 -14.51
CA GLN A 529 -10.63 -24.44 -13.47
C GLN A 529 -11.58 -25.63 -13.37
N PHE A 530 -12.84 -25.46 -13.77
CA PHE A 530 -13.90 -26.47 -13.78
C PHE A 530 -14.61 -26.44 -15.15
N ASP A 531 -15.53 -27.37 -15.36
CA ASP A 531 -16.33 -27.45 -16.57
C ASP A 531 -17.34 -26.29 -16.70
N GLU A 532 -17.97 -26.19 -17.89
CA GLU A 532 -18.90 -25.11 -18.24
C GLU A 532 -20.17 -25.12 -17.36
N GLU A 533 -20.66 -26.28 -16.95
CA GLU A 533 -21.84 -26.40 -16.09
C GLU A 533 -21.55 -25.82 -14.68
N THR A 534 -20.43 -26.17 -14.11
CA THR A 534 -19.95 -25.60 -12.84
C THR A 534 -19.74 -24.08 -12.98
N GLY A 535 -19.13 -23.61 -14.10
CA GLY A 535 -18.96 -22.20 -14.38
C GLY A 535 -20.29 -21.42 -14.40
N ARG A 536 -21.34 -21.95 -15.05
CA ARG A 536 -22.68 -21.33 -15.05
C ARG A 536 -23.29 -21.28 -13.65
N THR A 537 -23.13 -22.32 -12.88
CA THR A 537 -23.63 -22.37 -11.50
C THR A 537 -22.94 -21.34 -10.61
N LEU A 538 -21.62 -21.21 -10.73
CA LEU A 538 -20.84 -20.18 -10.01
C LEU A 538 -21.25 -18.77 -10.40
N ALA A 539 -21.51 -18.52 -11.68
CA ALA A 539 -22.00 -17.22 -12.17
C ALA A 539 -23.38 -16.86 -11.56
N ALA A 540 -24.29 -17.83 -11.50
CA ALA A 540 -25.61 -17.62 -10.89
C ALA A 540 -25.52 -17.32 -9.37
N ILE A 541 -24.56 -17.92 -8.67
CA ILE A 541 -24.32 -17.63 -7.25
C ILE A 541 -23.77 -16.19 -7.07
N LEU A 542 -22.87 -15.73 -7.97
CA LEU A 542 -22.34 -14.37 -7.94
C LEU A 542 -23.41 -13.28 -8.13
N ASP A 543 -24.51 -13.61 -8.81
CA ASP A 543 -25.63 -12.70 -9.04
C ASP A 543 -26.63 -12.67 -7.86
N THR A 544 -26.48 -13.56 -6.88
CA THR A 544 -27.34 -13.63 -5.70
C THR A 544 -26.91 -12.61 -4.64
N GLU A 545 -27.86 -11.88 -4.06
CA GLU A 545 -27.59 -10.91 -3.00
C GLU A 545 -27.12 -11.60 -1.71
N ILE A 546 -26.11 -10.97 -1.04
CA ILE A 546 -25.53 -11.51 0.21
C ILE A 546 -26.46 -11.19 1.39
N SER A 547 -27.14 -12.24 1.94
CA SER A 547 -28.01 -12.11 3.08
C SER A 547 -27.73 -13.21 4.14
N PRO A 548 -27.69 -12.87 5.45
CA PRO A 548 -27.70 -13.89 6.49
C PRO A 548 -29.13 -14.43 6.65
N GLU A 549 -29.37 -15.64 6.14
CA GLU A 549 -30.67 -16.32 6.23
C GLU A 549 -30.88 -16.96 7.62
N LEU A 550 -30.93 -16.13 8.69
CA LEU A 550 -31.11 -16.61 10.06
C LEU A 550 -32.47 -16.20 10.66
N VAL A 551 -33.07 -15.11 10.21
CA VAL A 551 -34.31 -14.55 10.74
C VAL A 551 -35.41 -14.57 9.66
N PRO A 552 -36.59 -15.17 9.93
CA PRO A 552 -37.74 -15.12 9.02
C PRO A 552 -38.28 -13.68 8.88
N GLY A 553 -38.56 -13.22 7.67
CA GLY A 553 -39.17 -11.93 7.39
C GLY A 553 -39.26 -11.64 5.90
N GLU A 554 -40.18 -10.75 5.50
CA GLU A 554 -40.38 -10.37 4.09
C GLU A 554 -39.28 -9.40 3.57
N GLU A 555 -38.55 -8.71 4.46
CA GLU A 555 -37.41 -7.89 4.09
C GLU A 555 -36.10 -8.64 4.42
N MET A 556 -35.35 -9.01 3.38
CA MET A 556 -33.99 -9.52 3.51
C MET A 556 -33.13 -8.46 4.21
N GLN A 557 -32.75 -8.71 5.46
CA GLN A 557 -31.83 -7.81 6.17
C GLN A 557 -30.44 -7.98 5.59
N SER A 558 -29.97 -6.99 4.81
CA SER A 558 -28.60 -6.94 4.36
C SER A 558 -27.66 -6.85 5.57
N THR A 559 -26.63 -7.66 5.61
CA THR A 559 -25.55 -7.57 6.61
C THR A 559 -24.97 -6.16 6.66
N GLU A 560 -24.77 -5.55 5.50
CA GLU A 560 -24.21 -4.20 5.37
C GLU A 560 -25.11 -3.11 5.95
N SER A 561 -26.43 -3.31 6.04
CA SER A 561 -27.31 -2.35 6.73
C SER A 561 -27.04 -2.25 8.23
N LYS A 562 -26.54 -3.34 8.85
CA LYS A 562 -26.24 -3.42 10.30
C LYS A 562 -24.83 -3.01 10.65
N ILE A 563 -23.85 -3.46 9.87
CA ILE A 563 -22.44 -3.27 10.20
C ILE A 563 -21.73 -2.26 9.30
N GLY A 564 -22.29 -1.89 8.17
CA GLY A 564 -21.72 -1.01 7.15
C GLY A 564 -21.15 -1.75 5.94
N PRO A 565 -20.78 -0.99 4.88
CA PRO A 565 -20.30 -1.54 3.62
C PRO A 565 -18.96 -2.27 3.78
N TYR A 566 -18.87 -3.50 3.29
CA TYR A 566 -17.61 -4.24 3.28
C TYR A 566 -16.52 -3.53 2.48
N ALA A 567 -16.88 -2.76 1.46
CA ALA A 567 -15.94 -1.94 0.70
C ALA A 567 -15.13 -0.98 1.60
N LEU A 568 -15.81 -0.25 2.51
CA LEU A 568 -15.15 0.65 3.47
C LEU A 568 -14.44 -0.12 4.59
N HIS A 569 -14.98 -1.25 5.02
CA HIS A 569 -14.36 -2.07 6.06
C HIS A 569 -13.08 -2.74 5.57
N ASP A 570 -13.05 -3.29 4.36
CA ASP A 570 -11.86 -3.90 3.79
C ASP A 570 -10.80 -2.85 3.45
N PHE A 571 -11.20 -1.66 2.99
CA PHE A 571 -10.31 -0.52 2.84
C PHE A 571 -9.64 -0.18 4.18
N THR A 572 -10.42 -0.05 5.24
CA THR A 572 -9.92 0.24 6.59
C THR A 572 -9.02 -0.88 7.11
N LEU A 573 -9.47 -2.12 6.98
CA LEU A 573 -8.75 -3.33 7.42
C LEU A 573 -7.35 -3.40 6.79
N PHE A 574 -7.27 -3.17 5.49
CA PHE A 574 -5.98 -3.16 4.79
C PHE A 574 -5.01 -2.14 5.39
N HIS A 575 -5.46 -0.90 5.55
CA HIS A 575 -4.60 0.18 6.05
C HIS A 575 -4.22 0.00 7.53
N VAL A 576 -5.10 -0.57 8.33
CA VAL A 576 -4.79 -0.92 9.73
C VAL A 576 -3.78 -2.07 9.82
N LEU A 577 -4.03 -3.18 9.12
CA LEU A 577 -3.19 -4.36 9.24
C LEU A 577 -1.84 -4.19 8.54
N ARG A 578 -1.87 -3.72 7.29
CA ARG A 578 -0.66 -3.61 6.47
C ARG A 578 0.25 -2.49 6.92
N PHE A 579 -0.30 -1.33 7.23
CA PHE A 579 0.48 -0.12 7.50
C PHE A 579 0.35 0.42 8.93
N GLY A 580 -0.63 -0.03 9.70
CA GLY A 580 -0.88 0.50 11.06
C GLY A 580 -1.30 1.97 11.05
N PHE A 581 -1.98 2.41 10.00
CA PHE A 581 -2.43 3.80 9.90
C PHE A 581 -3.42 4.15 10.99
N ARG A 582 -3.38 5.41 11.40
CA ARG A 582 -4.33 5.96 12.35
C ARG A 582 -5.68 6.26 11.69
N PRO A 583 -6.80 6.20 12.43
CA PRO A 583 -8.13 6.40 11.87
C PRO A 583 -8.34 7.73 11.15
N SER A 584 -7.78 8.83 11.65
CA SER A 584 -7.87 10.13 10.98
C SER A 584 -7.25 10.13 9.59
N LYS A 585 -6.10 9.47 9.40
CA LYS A 585 -5.46 9.29 8.09
C LYS A 585 -6.27 8.37 7.20
N ILE A 586 -6.84 7.28 7.75
CA ILE A 586 -7.70 6.36 6.99
C ILE A 586 -8.97 7.08 6.50
N ALA A 587 -9.57 7.94 7.33
CA ALA A 587 -10.72 8.76 6.93
C ALA A 587 -10.36 9.70 5.77
N PHE A 588 -9.18 10.34 5.81
CA PHE A 588 -8.67 11.20 4.75
C PHE A 588 -8.46 10.41 3.43
N LEU A 589 -7.80 9.26 3.50
CA LEU A 589 -7.58 8.41 2.32
C LEU A 589 -8.89 7.84 1.77
N ALA A 590 -9.80 7.40 2.65
CA ALA A 590 -11.11 6.90 2.26
C ALA A 590 -11.94 7.96 1.55
N TRP A 591 -11.92 9.21 2.05
CA TRP A 591 -12.60 10.29 1.36
C TRP A 591 -12.05 10.50 -0.06
N HIS A 592 -10.73 10.60 -0.22
CA HIS A 592 -10.12 10.74 -1.55
C HIS A 592 -10.40 9.55 -2.48
N ALA A 593 -10.59 8.36 -1.94
CA ALA A 593 -10.90 7.17 -2.73
C ALA A 593 -12.40 7.07 -3.09
N TRP A 594 -13.32 7.57 -2.25
CA TRP A 594 -14.73 7.21 -2.30
C TRP A 594 -15.71 8.37 -2.44
N HIS A 595 -15.29 9.65 -2.30
CA HIS A 595 -16.23 10.79 -2.34
C HIS A 595 -16.88 11.02 -3.71
N ASP A 596 -16.27 10.51 -4.77
CA ASP A 596 -16.75 10.62 -6.14
C ASP A 596 -16.71 9.24 -6.83
N ALA A 597 -17.88 8.73 -7.18
CA ALA A 597 -17.99 7.43 -7.84
C ALA A 597 -17.44 7.42 -9.28
N ASP A 598 -17.40 8.58 -9.93
CA ASP A 598 -16.93 8.71 -11.31
C ASP A 598 -15.42 8.95 -11.41
N ALA A 599 -14.78 9.36 -10.30
CA ALA A 599 -13.33 9.54 -10.23
C ALA A 599 -12.58 8.24 -9.92
N GLY A 600 -11.35 8.12 -10.43
CA GLY A 600 -10.45 6.98 -10.16
C GLY A 600 -10.89 5.66 -10.79
N ASP A 601 -10.19 4.59 -10.41
CA ASP A 601 -10.36 3.29 -11.04
C ASP A 601 -11.26 2.35 -10.21
N TRP A 602 -12.04 1.54 -10.90
CA TRP A 602 -12.82 0.45 -10.35
C TRP A 602 -12.22 -0.90 -10.77
N PRO A 603 -12.38 -1.96 -9.96
CA PRO A 603 -11.94 -3.28 -10.36
C PRO A 603 -12.56 -3.73 -11.68
N PRO A 604 -11.87 -4.55 -12.48
CA PRO A 604 -12.42 -5.06 -13.73
C PRO A 604 -13.78 -5.75 -13.54
N ASN A 605 -14.70 -5.45 -14.44
CA ASN A 605 -16.09 -5.98 -14.42
C ASN A 605 -16.92 -5.61 -13.18
N PHE A 606 -16.54 -4.55 -12.47
CA PHE A 606 -17.40 -4.02 -11.39
C PHE A 606 -18.65 -3.36 -11.99
N PRO A 607 -19.89 -3.77 -11.60
CA PRO A 607 -21.10 -3.26 -12.21
C PRO A 607 -21.27 -1.74 -11.97
N GLU A 608 -21.53 -0.97 -13.01
CA GLU A 608 -21.72 0.49 -12.88
C GLU A 608 -22.86 0.85 -11.93
N ALA A 609 -23.96 0.10 -11.98
CA ALA A 609 -25.11 0.31 -11.10
C ALA A 609 -24.81 0.06 -9.59
N LYS A 610 -23.67 -0.56 -9.28
CA LYS A 610 -23.20 -0.79 -7.91
C LYS A 610 -22.09 0.18 -7.48
N ARG A 611 -21.70 1.11 -8.35
CA ARG A 611 -20.74 2.16 -7.99
C ARG A 611 -21.42 3.16 -7.07
N VAL A 612 -20.82 3.38 -5.91
CA VAL A 612 -21.32 4.29 -4.89
C VAL A 612 -20.25 5.27 -4.44
N ALA A 613 -20.68 6.47 -4.08
CA ALA A 613 -19.86 7.45 -3.39
C ALA A 613 -20.25 7.49 -1.91
N TYR A 614 -19.28 7.80 -1.05
CA TYR A 614 -19.49 7.99 0.38
C TYR A 614 -18.98 9.37 0.78
N ASP A 615 -19.79 10.13 1.51
CA ASP A 615 -19.36 11.40 2.08
C ASP A 615 -18.50 11.19 3.35
N LEU A 616 -17.83 12.24 3.80
CA LEU A 616 -16.94 12.16 4.96
C LEU A 616 -17.68 11.77 6.26
N PRO A 617 -18.88 12.30 6.57
CA PRO A 617 -19.68 11.86 7.71
C PRO A 617 -19.98 10.36 7.70
N GLU A 618 -20.35 9.80 6.55
CA GLU A 618 -20.63 8.38 6.41
C GLU A 618 -19.36 7.53 6.56
N ILE A 619 -18.26 7.93 5.92
CA ILE A 619 -16.95 7.29 6.09
C ILE A 619 -16.55 7.27 7.57
N ARG A 620 -16.66 8.39 8.27
CA ARG A 620 -16.32 8.49 9.70
C ARG A 620 -17.22 7.62 10.57
N ARG A 621 -18.52 7.58 10.29
CA ARG A 621 -19.47 6.71 10.99
C ARG A 621 -19.06 5.24 10.91
N TRP A 622 -18.77 4.74 9.70
CA TRP A 622 -18.42 3.34 9.52
C TRP A 622 -16.99 3.00 10.01
N LEU A 623 -16.10 3.98 9.96
CA LEU A 623 -14.77 3.84 10.56
C LEU A 623 -14.85 3.79 12.10
N GLU A 624 -15.75 4.53 12.72
CA GLU A 624 -16.03 4.41 14.16
C GLU A 624 -16.55 3.02 14.51
N VAL A 625 -17.51 2.50 13.75
CA VAL A 625 -18.03 1.12 13.89
C VAL A 625 -16.89 0.11 13.76
N PHE A 626 -16.05 0.25 12.73
CA PHE A 626 -14.89 -0.61 12.55
C PHE A 626 -13.95 -0.56 13.76
N CYS A 627 -13.56 0.61 14.23
CA CYS A 627 -12.66 0.76 15.37
C CYS A 627 -13.23 0.10 16.64
N ARG A 628 -14.51 0.32 16.96
CA ARG A 628 -15.17 -0.28 18.11
C ARG A 628 -15.21 -1.80 18.01
N ARG A 629 -15.53 -2.32 16.82
CA ARG A 629 -15.60 -3.76 16.61
C ARG A 629 -14.21 -4.38 16.57
N PHE A 630 -13.30 -3.88 15.76
CA PHE A 630 -11.99 -4.48 15.51
C PHE A 630 -11.07 -4.49 16.72
N PHE A 631 -10.93 -3.33 17.41
CA PHE A 631 -9.97 -3.18 18.51
C PHE A 631 -10.52 -3.61 19.87
N ALA A 632 -11.83 -3.69 20.03
CA ALA A 632 -12.44 -4.09 21.29
C ALA A 632 -13.21 -5.40 21.15
N PHE A 633 -14.37 -5.37 20.52
CA PHE A 633 -15.33 -6.48 20.53
C PHE A 633 -14.85 -7.75 19.82
N ALA A 634 -14.31 -7.63 18.61
CA ALA A 634 -13.97 -8.79 17.76
C ALA A 634 -12.74 -9.54 18.25
N GLN A 635 -11.84 -8.90 18.98
CA GLN A 635 -10.60 -9.55 19.43
C GLN A 635 -10.87 -10.75 20.34
N PHE A 636 -11.87 -10.69 21.19
CA PHE A 636 -12.27 -11.82 22.03
C PHE A 636 -12.66 -13.03 21.15
N LYS A 637 -13.44 -12.81 20.09
CA LYS A 637 -13.86 -13.87 19.17
C LYS A 637 -12.68 -14.49 18.39
N ARG A 638 -11.71 -13.67 18.00
CA ARG A 638 -10.52 -14.15 17.26
C ARG A 638 -9.58 -15.04 18.07
N SER A 639 -9.69 -15.06 19.39
CA SER A 639 -8.87 -15.94 20.24
C SER A 639 -9.08 -17.43 19.92
N ALA A 640 -10.25 -17.81 19.41
CA ALA A 640 -10.62 -19.20 19.07
C ALA A 640 -10.54 -19.51 17.56
N MET A 641 -9.83 -18.70 16.76
CA MET A 641 -9.71 -18.94 15.32
C MET A 641 -9.03 -20.28 15.00
N PRO A 642 -9.59 -21.08 14.07
CA PRO A 642 -8.91 -22.24 13.52
C PRO A 642 -7.69 -21.84 12.68
N ASN A 643 -6.83 -22.82 12.35
CA ASN A 643 -5.75 -22.62 11.40
C ASN A 643 -6.32 -22.35 9.99
N GLY A 644 -5.60 -21.55 9.22
CA GLY A 644 -5.90 -21.26 7.82
C GLY A 644 -4.70 -20.60 7.14
N PRO A 645 -4.65 -20.58 5.80
CA PRO A 645 -3.54 -20.00 5.06
C PRO A 645 -3.59 -18.48 5.11
N LYS A 646 -2.41 -17.85 5.22
CA LYS A 646 -2.27 -16.41 4.96
C LYS A 646 -2.25 -16.21 3.45
N VAL A 647 -3.18 -15.43 2.92
CA VAL A 647 -3.35 -15.23 1.48
C VAL A 647 -2.62 -13.97 0.99
N SER A 648 -2.74 -12.85 1.69
CA SER A 648 -2.18 -11.59 1.23
C SER A 648 -1.22 -10.95 2.24
N ALA A 649 -0.35 -10.04 1.75
CA ALA A 649 0.45 -9.17 2.60
C ALA A 649 -0.40 -8.16 3.38
N GLY A 650 -1.64 -7.94 2.98
CA GLY A 650 -2.63 -7.13 3.70
C GLY A 650 -3.00 -7.65 5.07
N GLY A 651 -2.61 -8.88 5.38
CA GLY A 651 -2.59 -9.38 6.73
C GLY A 651 -3.35 -10.69 6.98
N SER A 652 -3.14 -11.21 8.18
CA SER A 652 -3.84 -12.34 8.74
C SER A 652 -4.24 -11.99 10.18
N LEU A 653 -5.45 -12.35 10.55
CA LEU A 653 -5.98 -12.12 11.89
C LEU A 653 -5.74 -13.30 12.85
N SER A 654 -4.98 -14.29 12.40
CA SER A 654 -4.61 -15.42 13.25
C SER A 654 -3.85 -14.94 14.50
N PRO A 655 -4.25 -15.33 15.71
CA PRO A 655 -3.52 -14.99 16.94
C PRO A 655 -2.11 -15.61 16.99
N ARG A 656 -1.80 -16.51 16.07
CA ARG A 656 -0.48 -17.13 15.87
C ARG A 656 0.36 -16.42 14.79
N GLY A 657 -0.18 -15.42 14.11
CA GLY A 657 0.40 -14.74 12.95
C GLY A 657 0.57 -13.24 13.13
N ASP A 658 0.04 -12.48 12.17
CA ASP A 658 0.32 -11.05 12.00
C ASP A 658 -0.31 -10.14 13.06
N TRP A 659 -1.48 -10.52 13.60
CA TRP A 659 -2.21 -9.70 14.56
C TRP A 659 -2.31 -10.38 15.91
N ARG A 660 -1.67 -9.77 16.91
CA ARG A 660 -1.73 -10.22 18.31
C ARG A 660 -2.13 -9.08 19.19
N ALA A 661 -3.29 -9.16 19.80
CA ALA A 661 -3.80 -8.17 20.74
C ALA A 661 -4.44 -8.88 21.94
N PRO A 662 -4.51 -8.23 23.11
CA PRO A 662 -5.27 -8.77 24.22
C PRO A 662 -6.76 -8.78 23.89
N SER A 663 -7.46 -9.80 24.37
CA SER A 663 -8.89 -10.01 24.07
C SER A 663 -9.83 -9.04 24.84
N ASP A 664 -9.30 -8.32 25.79
CA ASP A 664 -9.97 -7.34 26.65
C ASP A 664 -9.53 -5.89 26.34
N SER A 665 -8.99 -5.64 25.16
CA SER A 665 -8.60 -4.29 24.73
C SER A 665 -9.82 -3.38 24.47
N ASN A 666 -9.58 -2.11 24.25
CA ASN A 666 -10.62 -1.14 23.94
C ASN A 666 -10.22 -0.21 22.78
N ALA A 667 -11.20 0.49 22.21
CA ALA A 667 -11.01 1.33 21.02
C ALA A 667 -10.74 2.81 21.33
N ARG A 668 -10.60 3.23 22.61
CA ARG A 668 -10.60 4.64 23.01
C ARG A 668 -9.52 5.49 22.33
N ALA A 669 -8.31 4.94 22.14
CA ALA A 669 -7.22 5.66 21.51
C ALA A 669 -7.51 5.98 20.04
N TRP A 670 -8.03 5.01 19.31
CA TRP A 670 -8.39 5.15 17.90
C TRP A 670 -9.58 6.07 17.68
N LEU A 671 -10.58 6.04 18.57
CA LEU A 671 -11.73 6.96 18.53
C LEU A 671 -11.33 8.40 18.82
N ARG A 672 -10.39 8.62 19.76
CA ARG A 672 -9.84 9.97 20.01
C ARG A 672 -9.03 10.50 18.82
N ASP A 673 -8.28 9.63 18.12
CA ASP A 673 -7.57 10.04 16.91
C ASP A 673 -8.54 10.37 15.77
N LEU A 674 -9.62 9.61 15.61
CA LEU A 674 -10.66 9.90 14.63
C LEU A 674 -11.33 11.26 14.87
N ALA A 675 -11.52 11.64 16.15
CA ALA A 675 -12.07 12.94 16.56
C ALA A 675 -11.05 14.10 16.56
N ARG A 676 -9.78 13.86 16.18
CA ARG A 676 -8.69 14.84 16.26
C ARG A 676 -8.96 16.14 15.48
N PHE A 677 -9.71 16.05 14.41
CA PHE A 677 -10.04 17.15 13.52
C PHE A 677 -11.48 17.68 13.70
N ASP A 678 -12.19 17.20 14.73
CA ASP A 678 -13.45 17.80 15.12
C ASP A 678 -13.16 19.17 15.74
N GLU A 679 -13.94 20.18 15.40
CA GLU A 679 -13.85 21.46 16.10
C GLU A 679 -14.07 21.21 17.59
N PRO A 680 -13.30 21.84 18.49
CA PRO A 680 -13.57 21.73 19.89
C PRO A 680 -15.01 22.22 20.12
N THR A 681 -15.89 21.33 20.58
CA THR A 681 -17.21 21.72 21.06
C THR A 681 -16.99 22.74 22.18
N ALA A 682 -17.43 23.98 21.92
CA ALA A 682 -17.27 25.11 22.79
C ALA A 682 -17.85 24.86 24.19
#